data_39d8de24cdeb2514fa0bccbb0b8661e3
#
_entry.id   39d8de24cdeb2514fa0bccbb0b8661e3
#
_cell.length_a   1.000
_cell.length_b   1.000
_cell.length_c   1.000
_cell.angle_alpha   90.00
_cell.angle_beta   90.00
_cell.angle_gamma   90.00
#
_symmetry.space_group_name_H-M   'P 1'
#
loop_
_entity.id
_entity.type
_entity.pdbx_description
1 polymer ?
#
loop_
_entity_poly.entity_id
_entity_poly.type
_entity_poly.pdbx_seq_one_letter_code
_entity_poly.pdbx_strand_id
1 'polypeptide(L)'
;MAVKIALAGNPNCGKTTLFNALTGSNQFVGNWPGVTVEKKEGKLKGHKDVVIMDLPGIYSLSPYTLEEVVARNYLIGDRPDAILNIVDGTNIERNLYLSTQLMELGIPVIMAINMMDLVEKNGDKIHIDKLSKKLGCEVVEISALKGTGIQKAAEKAVALAQQKKNMVPVHEFSKDAEDVITEVENKLSGIVSEDQKRFFAIKLLEKDDKIKEQMKSVPDVSYEIKEMEDKFDDDTESIITNERYVYISSIIGECVSKSSKEKLTTSDKIDRIVTNRWLAIPIFAVVMFLVYYVSVTTIGSILTDWTNDTLFGEWIIPGAQSLFENIGCADWLTGLIVDGVISGVGAVLGFVPQMLVLFLFLAFLESCGYMARVAFIMDRVFRKFGLSGKSFIPMLIGSGCGVPGVMASRTIESDRDRKMTIMTTTFIPCGAKLPIIALIAGAFFDNAGWVAWSAYFVGVAAIVCSGIILKKTKMFAGDPAPFVMELPAYHWPTVGNVLRSMWERGWSFIKKAGTIITLSTIILWFLMNFGWTDASFGMLSFDGLEGAALEAAQAECILAKIGSAIGWIFTPLGWTQSGNGWKMAVAAISGLIAKENVVATFGMLFGFAEVAEDGTEFWGNLAAVMTPVAAYGYLVFNLLCAPCFAAMGAIKREMNNTKWFWFAIGYQCGLAYVVSLCIYQIGTLITTGTFGIGTVVAFVLVIGLLYLLFRPYKESDTLKVNVKGMAGAR
;
A
#
# COMPACT_ATOMS: atom_id res chain seq x y z
N MET A 1 0.93 -31.94 29.78
CA MET A 1 0.54 -30.93 28.78
C MET A 1 1.83 -30.32 28.25
N ALA A 2 1.89 -30.04 26.96
CA ALA A 2 3.07 -29.36 26.41
C ALA A 2 3.15 -27.93 26.97
N VAL A 3 4.34 -27.51 27.38
CA VAL A 3 4.59 -26.15 27.86
C VAL A 3 4.55 -25.19 26.66
N LYS A 4 3.79 -24.11 26.79
CA LYS A 4 3.64 -23.09 25.73
C LYS A 4 4.38 -21.81 26.13
N ILE A 5 5.32 -21.39 25.30
CA ILE A 5 6.06 -20.12 25.49
C ILE A 5 5.72 -19.19 24.32
N ALA A 6 5.24 -17.99 24.60
CA ALA A 6 5.02 -16.96 23.61
C ALA A 6 6.30 -16.14 23.39
N LEU A 7 6.71 -15.98 22.13
CA LEU A 7 7.79 -15.06 21.76
C LEU A 7 7.16 -13.73 21.33
N ALA A 8 7.38 -12.69 22.13
CA ALA A 8 6.85 -11.35 21.93
C ALA A 8 7.98 -10.33 21.74
N GLY A 9 7.72 -9.25 21.05
CA GLY A 9 8.68 -8.15 20.87
C GLY A 9 8.28 -7.21 19.75
N ASN A 10 8.93 -6.06 19.71
CA ASN A 10 8.70 -5.04 18.71
C ASN A 10 9.10 -5.52 17.29
N PRO A 11 8.55 -4.93 16.24
CA PRO A 11 9.08 -5.13 14.89
C PRO A 11 10.58 -4.80 14.84
N ASN A 12 11.33 -5.60 14.07
CA ASN A 12 12.78 -5.45 13.86
C ASN A 12 13.70 -5.70 15.07
N CYS A 13 13.18 -6.09 16.22
CA CYS A 13 14.02 -6.46 17.38
C CYS A 13 14.82 -7.78 17.22
N GLY A 14 14.67 -8.49 16.08
CA GLY A 14 15.34 -9.76 15.79
C GLY A 14 14.54 -11.01 16.18
N LYS A 15 13.23 -10.87 16.40
CA LYS A 15 12.30 -11.93 16.83
C LYS A 15 12.32 -13.16 15.91
N THR A 16 12.19 -12.98 14.60
CA THR A 16 12.23 -14.08 13.63
C THR A 16 13.59 -14.80 13.60
N THR A 17 14.69 -14.06 13.77
CA THR A 17 16.04 -14.65 13.87
C THR A 17 16.15 -15.54 15.11
N LEU A 18 15.66 -15.04 16.24
CA LEU A 18 15.64 -15.81 17.50
C LEU A 18 14.74 -17.05 17.38
N PHE A 19 13.53 -16.91 16.83
CA PHE A 19 12.61 -18.02 16.62
C PHE A 19 13.24 -19.13 15.77
N ASN A 20 13.88 -18.77 14.66
CA ASN A 20 14.55 -19.73 13.78
C ASN A 20 15.75 -20.42 14.49
N ALA A 21 16.48 -19.69 15.30
CA ALA A 21 17.58 -20.26 16.09
C ALA A 21 17.09 -21.28 17.13
N LEU A 22 15.97 -20.97 17.80
CA LEU A 22 15.36 -21.81 18.85
C LEU A 22 14.66 -23.06 18.29
N THR A 23 13.96 -22.97 17.15
CA THR A 23 13.11 -24.06 16.62
C THR A 23 13.77 -24.83 15.47
N GLY A 24 14.66 -24.20 14.69
CA GLY A 24 15.29 -24.82 13.51
C GLY A 24 14.29 -25.12 12.41
N SER A 25 14.34 -26.34 11.85
CA SER A 25 13.45 -26.78 10.75
C SER A 25 12.08 -27.29 11.22
N ASN A 26 11.85 -27.42 12.52
CA ASN A 26 10.62 -27.96 13.10
C ASN A 26 9.59 -26.84 13.34
N GLN A 27 9.12 -26.22 12.26
CA GLN A 27 8.18 -25.11 12.32
C GLN A 27 6.91 -25.44 11.57
N PHE A 28 5.78 -25.00 12.11
CA PHE A 28 4.49 -24.96 11.42
C PHE A 28 4.17 -23.50 11.09
N VAL A 29 3.84 -23.25 9.84
CA VAL A 29 3.47 -21.92 9.34
C VAL A 29 2.04 -22.00 8.80
N GLY A 30 1.19 -21.12 9.27
CA GLY A 30 -0.20 -21.00 8.85
C GLY A 30 -0.70 -19.59 9.06
N ASN A 31 -2.01 -19.39 9.06
CA ASN A 31 -2.62 -18.12 9.44
C ASN A 31 -3.39 -18.27 10.74
N TRP A 32 -3.46 -17.16 11.50
CA TRP A 32 -4.35 -17.12 12.65
C TRP A 32 -5.81 -17.27 12.21
N PRO A 33 -6.66 -18.00 12.96
CA PRO A 33 -8.04 -18.24 12.56
C PRO A 33 -8.81 -16.95 12.27
N GLY A 34 -9.40 -16.87 11.08
CA GLY A 34 -10.25 -15.75 10.67
C GLY A 34 -9.55 -14.46 10.23
N VAL A 35 -8.21 -14.45 10.19
CA VAL A 35 -7.40 -13.29 9.79
C VAL A 35 -6.25 -13.69 8.86
N THR A 36 -5.68 -12.74 8.13
CA THR A 36 -4.56 -12.94 7.20
C THR A 36 -3.18 -12.82 7.87
N VAL A 37 -3.14 -12.74 9.20
CA VAL A 37 -1.91 -12.63 9.97
C VAL A 37 -1.25 -14.01 10.06
N GLU A 38 0.05 -14.07 9.78
CA GLU A 38 0.84 -15.30 9.79
C GLU A 38 1.01 -15.82 11.22
N LYS A 39 0.75 -17.13 11.41
CA LYS A 39 0.96 -17.87 12.65
C LYS A 39 2.15 -18.79 12.48
N LYS A 40 3.15 -18.66 13.35
CA LYS A 40 4.30 -19.57 13.40
C LYS A 40 4.40 -20.24 14.77
N GLU A 41 4.49 -21.55 14.77
CA GLU A 41 4.75 -22.32 15.96
C GLU A 41 5.85 -23.35 15.70
N GLY A 42 6.66 -23.64 16.71
CA GLY A 42 7.74 -24.61 16.58
C GLY A 42 8.13 -25.25 17.90
N LYS A 43 8.68 -26.46 17.85
CA LYS A 43 9.21 -27.14 19.03
C LYS A 43 10.61 -26.61 19.36
N LEU A 44 10.84 -26.37 20.65
CA LEU A 44 12.15 -25.93 21.11
C LEU A 44 13.19 -27.04 20.91
N LYS A 45 14.35 -26.71 20.37
CA LYS A 45 15.48 -27.64 20.25
C LYS A 45 15.90 -28.16 21.63
N GLY A 46 16.03 -29.46 21.77
CA GLY A 46 16.38 -30.09 23.02
C GLY A 46 15.21 -30.35 23.98
N HIS A 47 14.02 -29.78 23.75
CA HIS A 47 12.84 -29.93 24.59
C HIS A 47 11.61 -30.28 23.74
N LYS A 48 11.32 -31.58 23.59
CA LYS A 48 10.21 -32.05 22.72
C LYS A 48 8.81 -31.63 23.21
N ASP A 49 8.68 -31.36 24.49
CA ASP A 49 7.42 -31.02 25.17
C ASP A 49 7.19 -29.51 25.28
N VAL A 50 8.07 -28.69 24.71
CA VAL A 50 7.98 -27.22 24.74
C VAL A 50 7.69 -26.70 23.34
N VAL A 51 6.61 -25.91 23.23
CA VAL A 51 6.19 -25.27 21.99
C VAL A 51 6.40 -23.75 22.11
N ILE A 52 7.09 -23.18 21.15
CA ILE A 52 7.26 -21.74 21.03
C ILE A 52 6.27 -21.22 20.00
N MET A 53 5.49 -20.22 20.39
CA MET A 53 4.56 -19.49 19.53
C MET A 53 5.18 -18.13 19.17
N ASP A 54 5.45 -17.90 17.89
CA ASP A 54 5.93 -16.59 17.41
C ASP A 54 4.72 -15.66 17.23
N LEU A 55 4.62 -14.64 18.08
CA LEU A 55 3.59 -13.61 17.95
C LEU A 55 3.99 -12.60 16.87
N PRO A 56 3.04 -11.93 16.23
CA PRO A 56 3.35 -10.80 15.35
C PRO A 56 4.21 -9.75 16.08
N GLY A 57 5.03 -9.02 15.32
CA GLY A 57 5.76 -7.89 15.88
C GLY A 57 4.81 -6.73 16.18
N ILE A 58 4.74 -6.30 17.42
CA ILE A 58 3.80 -5.28 17.89
C ILE A 58 4.52 -4.22 18.71
N TYR A 59 3.96 -3.00 18.73
CA TYR A 59 4.49 -1.91 19.56
C TYR A 59 3.71 -1.74 20.85
N SER A 60 2.45 -2.18 20.87
CA SER A 60 1.53 -2.05 21.98
C SER A 60 0.52 -3.21 21.97
N LEU A 61 -0.13 -3.45 23.10
CA LEU A 61 -1.29 -4.33 23.22
C LEU A 61 -2.62 -3.57 22.99
N SER A 62 -2.56 -2.32 22.53
CA SER A 62 -3.73 -1.56 22.15
C SER A 62 -4.23 -1.96 20.76
N PRO A 63 -5.53 -1.97 20.46
CA PRO A 63 -6.10 -2.62 19.28
C PRO A 63 -6.07 -1.74 18.00
N TYR A 64 -4.93 -1.15 17.69
CA TYR A 64 -4.81 -0.30 16.49
C TYR A 64 -4.59 -1.09 15.19
N THR A 65 -3.91 -2.27 15.29
CA THR A 65 -3.62 -3.12 14.14
C THR A 65 -4.19 -4.53 14.34
N LEU A 66 -4.36 -5.28 13.24
CA LEU A 66 -4.80 -6.69 13.34
C LEU A 66 -3.77 -7.56 14.06
N GLU A 67 -2.51 -7.28 13.88
CA GLU A 67 -1.38 -7.94 14.52
C GLU A 67 -1.44 -7.76 16.05
N GLU A 68 -1.72 -6.54 16.52
CA GLU A 68 -1.87 -6.23 17.95
C GLU A 68 -3.11 -6.91 18.55
N VAL A 69 -4.22 -6.91 17.82
CA VAL A 69 -5.45 -7.62 18.24
C VAL A 69 -5.19 -9.12 18.36
N VAL A 70 -4.50 -9.73 17.39
CA VAL A 70 -4.17 -11.17 17.39
C VAL A 70 -3.26 -11.52 18.56
N ALA A 71 -2.16 -10.77 18.74
CA ALA A 71 -1.21 -11.00 19.84
C ALA A 71 -1.89 -10.88 21.20
N ARG A 72 -2.69 -9.83 21.41
CA ARG A 72 -3.43 -9.59 22.63
C ARG A 72 -4.45 -10.70 22.92
N ASN A 73 -5.24 -11.08 21.92
CA ASN A 73 -6.27 -12.13 22.09
C ASN A 73 -5.65 -13.47 22.43
N TYR A 74 -4.49 -13.80 21.85
CA TYR A 74 -3.74 -15.00 22.21
C TYR A 74 -3.21 -14.93 23.65
N LEU A 75 -2.60 -13.81 24.06
CA LEU A 75 -2.05 -13.65 25.40
C LEU A 75 -3.10 -13.69 26.50
N ILE A 76 -4.30 -13.13 26.26
CA ILE A 76 -5.39 -13.11 27.24
C ILE A 76 -6.19 -14.43 27.22
N GLY A 77 -6.52 -14.95 26.02
CA GLY A 77 -7.41 -16.09 25.85
C GLY A 77 -6.74 -17.44 25.98
N ASP A 78 -5.64 -17.68 25.24
CA ASP A 78 -4.91 -18.96 25.27
C ASP A 78 -3.90 -19.03 26.44
N ARG A 79 -3.48 -17.92 26.94
CA ARG A 79 -2.64 -17.70 28.12
C ARG A 79 -1.45 -18.66 28.16
N PRO A 80 -0.33 -18.34 27.50
CA PRO A 80 0.87 -19.17 27.51
C PRO A 80 1.45 -19.29 28.92
N ASP A 81 2.25 -20.34 29.18
CA ASP A 81 2.87 -20.61 30.47
C ASP A 81 3.98 -19.60 30.80
N ALA A 82 4.62 -18.99 29.79
CA ALA A 82 5.58 -17.90 29.92
C ALA A 82 5.65 -17.06 28.63
N ILE A 83 6.16 -15.84 28.77
CA ILE A 83 6.49 -14.94 27.66
C ILE A 83 7.99 -14.75 27.59
N LEU A 84 8.61 -15.02 26.43
CA LEU A 84 9.97 -14.62 26.12
C LEU A 84 9.89 -13.31 25.32
N ASN A 85 10.10 -12.19 26.02
CA ASN A 85 10.05 -10.86 25.41
C ASN A 85 11.43 -10.48 24.88
N ILE A 86 11.53 -10.25 23.57
CA ILE A 86 12.77 -9.81 22.92
C ILE A 86 12.77 -8.30 22.77
N VAL A 87 13.83 -7.66 23.24
CA VAL A 87 14.03 -6.22 23.35
C VAL A 87 15.27 -5.83 22.57
N ASP A 88 15.17 -4.83 21.71
CA ASP A 88 16.34 -4.24 21.05
C ASP A 88 17.13 -3.37 22.02
N GLY A 89 18.35 -3.80 22.37
CA GLY A 89 19.23 -3.09 23.29
C GLY A 89 19.69 -1.73 22.77
N THR A 90 19.69 -1.50 21.46
CA THR A 90 20.07 -0.21 20.86
C THR A 90 18.95 0.84 21.01
N ASN A 91 17.70 0.38 21.18
CA ASN A 91 16.50 1.21 21.32
C ASN A 91 15.65 0.76 22.53
N ILE A 92 16.31 0.49 23.64
CA ILE A 92 15.70 -0.14 24.82
C ILE A 92 14.51 0.65 25.36
N GLU A 93 14.58 1.97 25.43
CA GLU A 93 13.55 2.85 25.97
C GLU A 93 12.18 2.61 25.31
N ARG A 94 12.16 2.55 24.00
CA ARG A 94 10.93 2.33 23.24
C ARG A 94 10.41 0.91 23.36
N ASN A 95 11.31 -0.07 23.39
CA ASN A 95 10.93 -1.48 23.50
C ASN A 95 10.35 -1.80 24.88
N LEU A 96 10.75 -1.08 25.91
CA LEU A 96 10.20 -1.22 27.26
C LEU A 96 8.71 -0.84 27.34
N TYR A 97 8.18 -0.04 26.44
CA TYR A 97 6.75 0.29 26.42
C TYR A 97 5.87 -0.95 26.24
N LEU A 98 6.20 -1.83 25.28
CA LEU A 98 5.53 -3.11 25.14
C LEU A 98 5.82 -4.01 26.34
N SER A 99 7.06 -4.02 26.83
CA SER A 99 7.47 -4.87 27.95
C SER A 99 6.66 -4.59 29.22
N THR A 100 6.38 -3.32 29.53
CA THR A 100 5.53 -2.96 30.68
C THR A 100 4.10 -3.51 30.53
N GLN A 101 3.52 -3.42 29.33
CA GLN A 101 2.18 -3.97 29.08
C GLN A 101 2.14 -5.50 29.14
N LEU A 102 3.20 -6.20 28.70
CA LEU A 102 3.30 -7.65 28.83
C LEU A 102 3.36 -8.09 30.29
N MET A 103 4.05 -7.34 31.14
CA MET A 103 4.12 -7.61 32.58
C MET A 103 2.78 -7.38 33.28
N GLU A 104 1.95 -6.42 32.83
CA GLU A 104 0.63 -6.17 33.36
C GLU A 104 -0.37 -7.33 33.19
N LEU A 105 -0.11 -8.25 32.22
CA LEU A 105 -0.94 -9.44 31.98
C LEU A 105 -0.88 -10.52 33.08
N GLY A 106 0.06 -10.41 34.01
CA GLY A 106 0.25 -11.39 35.07
C GLY A 106 0.83 -12.74 34.62
N ILE A 107 1.29 -12.81 33.36
CA ILE A 107 2.00 -13.98 32.79
C ILE A 107 3.50 -13.82 33.09
N PRO A 108 4.20 -14.91 33.49
CA PRO A 108 5.63 -14.84 33.71
C PRO A 108 6.41 -14.38 32.48
N VAL A 109 7.22 -13.33 32.62
CA VAL A 109 7.99 -12.73 31.53
C VAL A 109 9.49 -12.90 31.78
N ILE A 110 10.22 -13.35 30.76
CA ILE A 110 11.67 -13.22 30.66
C ILE A 110 11.99 -12.22 29.56
N MET A 111 12.88 -11.29 29.86
CA MET A 111 13.35 -10.31 28.91
C MET A 111 14.69 -10.72 28.30
N ALA A 112 14.74 -10.85 26.98
CA ALA A 112 15.97 -11.10 26.23
C ALA A 112 16.39 -9.81 25.51
N ILE A 113 17.45 -9.16 25.98
CA ILE A 113 18.00 -7.96 25.34
C ILE A 113 18.90 -8.40 24.21
N ASN A 114 18.45 -8.12 22.99
CA ASN A 114 19.14 -8.47 21.76
C ASN A 114 20.05 -7.33 21.27
N MET A 115 20.90 -7.63 20.29
CA MET A 115 21.86 -6.69 19.70
C MET A 115 22.91 -6.16 20.70
N MET A 116 23.23 -6.93 21.74
CA MET A 116 24.24 -6.55 22.74
C MET A 116 25.60 -6.32 22.11
N ASP A 117 25.92 -7.00 21.03
CA ASP A 117 27.15 -6.78 20.26
C ASP A 117 27.21 -5.37 19.60
N LEU A 118 26.07 -4.79 19.25
CA LEU A 118 25.98 -3.42 18.76
C LEU A 118 26.04 -2.41 19.91
N VAL A 119 25.40 -2.71 21.04
CA VAL A 119 25.45 -1.88 22.25
C VAL A 119 26.91 -1.73 22.73
N GLU A 120 27.65 -2.83 22.83
CA GLU A 120 29.06 -2.83 23.20
C GLU A 120 29.92 -2.08 22.17
N LYS A 121 29.68 -2.29 20.88
CA LYS A 121 30.39 -1.59 19.80
C LYS A 121 30.18 -0.06 19.84
N ASN A 122 29.00 0.39 20.26
CA ASN A 122 28.70 1.81 20.46
C ASN A 122 29.31 2.37 21.74
N GLY A 123 29.86 1.52 22.61
CA GLY A 123 30.41 1.91 23.91
C GLY A 123 29.37 2.13 25.00
N ASP A 124 28.10 1.80 24.72
CA ASP A 124 27.01 1.90 25.67
C ASP A 124 27.03 0.72 26.64
N LYS A 125 26.54 0.91 27.86
CA LYS A 125 26.44 -0.15 28.88
C LYS A 125 25.04 -0.22 29.44
N ILE A 126 24.45 -1.42 29.41
CA ILE A 126 23.18 -1.74 30.05
C ILE A 126 23.49 -2.55 31.32
N HIS A 127 23.05 -2.03 32.47
CA HIS A 127 23.24 -2.71 33.75
C HIS A 127 22.12 -3.72 33.99
N ILE A 128 22.32 -4.96 33.52
CA ILE A 128 21.30 -6.03 33.49
C ILE A 128 20.74 -6.31 34.90
N ASP A 129 21.60 -6.40 35.93
CA ASP A 129 21.16 -6.68 37.30
C ASP A 129 20.28 -5.58 37.88
N LYS A 130 20.59 -4.31 37.57
CA LYS A 130 19.75 -3.18 37.99
C LYS A 130 18.42 -3.19 37.24
N LEU A 131 18.47 -3.44 35.94
CA LEU A 131 17.28 -3.49 35.10
C LEU A 131 16.33 -4.62 35.50
N SER A 132 16.89 -5.82 35.80
CA SER A 132 16.15 -6.97 36.32
C SER A 132 15.44 -6.66 37.64
N LYS A 133 16.11 -5.97 38.56
CA LYS A 133 15.53 -5.58 39.86
C LYS A 133 14.41 -4.55 39.68
N LYS A 134 14.60 -3.56 38.81
CA LYS A 134 13.60 -2.49 38.55
C LYS A 134 12.36 -3.00 37.85
N LEU A 135 12.53 -3.91 36.91
CA LEU A 135 11.42 -4.51 36.16
C LEU A 135 10.75 -5.68 36.88
N GLY A 136 11.42 -6.26 37.90
CA GLY A 136 10.92 -7.43 38.62
C GLY A 136 10.90 -8.72 37.79
N CYS A 137 11.62 -8.78 36.68
CA CYS A 137 11.71 -9.95 35.79
C CYS A 137 13.16 -10.33 35.51
N GLU A 138 13.38 -11.60 35.14
CA GLU A 138 14.73 -12.02 34.72
C GLU A 138 15.09 -11.41 33.37
N VAL A 139 16.30 -10.86 33.28
CA VAL A 139 16.85 -10.27 32.06
C VAL A 139 18.07 -11.05 31.60
N VAL A 140 18.15 -11.32 30.29
CA VAL A 140 19.27 -12.08 29.67
C VAL A 140 19.79 -11.31 28.47
N GLU A 141 21.11 -11.21 28.37
CA GLU A 141 21.79 -10.64 27.20
C GLU A 141 21.87 -11.67 26.08
N ILE A 142 21.51 -11.27 24.87
CA ILE A 142 21.61 -12.11 23.68
C ILE A 142 22.13 -11.34 22.46
N SER A 143 22.68 -12.08 21.50
CA SER A 143 22.83 -11.64 20.12
C SER A 143 22.29 -12.74 19.23
N ALA A 144 21.07 -12.53 18.73
CA ALA A 144 20.39 -13.50 17.88
C ALA A 144 21.17 -13.77 16.59
N LEU A 145 21.87 -12.77 16.07
CA LEU A 145 22.68 -12.88 14.85
C LEU A 145 23.95 -13.72 15.09
N LYS A 146 24.61 -13.54 16.23
CA LYS A 146 25.84 -14.28 16.59
C LYS A 146 25.54 -15.61 17.30
N GLY A 147 24.29 -15.85 17.69
CA GLY A 147 23.90 -17.07 18.39
C GLY A 147 24.27 -17.10 19.89
N THR A 148 24.76 -15.98 20.45
CA THR A 148 25.20 -15.92 21.87
C THR A 148 24.00 -15.69 22.79
N GLY A 149 23.98 -16.35 23.98
CA GLY A 149 22.98 -16.18 25.03
C GLY A 149 21.61 -16.83 24.75
N ILE A 150 21.34 -17.31 23.53
CA ILE A 150 20.05 -17.86 23.10
C ILE A 150 19.64 -19.08 23.96
N GLN A 151 20.55 -20.03 24.13
CA GLN A 151 20.30 -21.23 24.91
C GLN A 151 19.93 -20.90 26.36
N LYS A 152 20.70 -19.98 27.00
CA LYS A 152 20.46 -19.51 28.36
C LYS A 152 19.08 -18.85 28.52
N ALA A 153 18.67 -18.04 27.54
CA ALA A 153 17.33 -17.42 27.53
C ALA A 153 16.21 -18.47 27.39
N ALA A 154 16.41 -19.48 26.55
CA ALA A 154 15.45 -20.58 26.37
C ALA A 154 15.32 -21.43 27.65
N GLU A 155 16.42 -21.85 28.25
CA GLU A 155 16.40 -22.67 29.47
C GLU A 155 15.71 -21.93 30.62
N LYS A 156 15.99 -20.63 30.78
CA LYS A 156 15.32 -19.81 31.79
C LYS A 156 13.82 -19.66 31.50
N ALA A 157 13.44 -19.48 30.26
CA ALA A 157 12.03 -19.40 29.88
C ALA A 157 11.28 -20.73 30.19
N VAL A 158 11.91 -21.86 29.92
CA VAL A 158 11.36 -23.19 30.26
C VAL A 158 11.25 -23.36 31.77
N ALA A 159 12.30 -23.00 32.51
CA ALA A 159 12.31 -23.10 33.99
C ALA A 159 11.19 -22.22 34.61
N LEU A 160 11.01 -21.01 34.10
CA LEU A 160 9.96 -20.11 34.56
C LEU A 160 8.56 -20.64 34.23
N ALA A 161 8.35 -21.12 33.01
CA ALA A 161 7.10 -21.71 32.59
C ALA A 161 6.69 -22.95 33.43
N GLN A 162 7.66 -23.74 33.86
CA GLN A 162 7.42 -24.91 34.74
C GLN A 162 7.03 -24.56 36.17
N GLN A 163 7.43 -23.37 36.66
CA GLN A 163 7.11 -22.92 38.03
C GLN A 163 5.63 -22.55 38.19
N LYS A 164 4.91 -22.25 37.08
CA LYS A 164 3.49 -21.83 37.05
C LYS A 164 3.16 -20.72 38.07
N LYS A 165 4.08 -19.83 38.30
CA LYS A 165 3.95 -18.76 39.27
C LYS A 165 3.48 -17.49 38.55
N ASN A 166 2.33 -16.95 38.95
CA ASN A 166 1.86 -15.69 38.40
C ASN A 166 2.83 -14.55 38.77
N MET A 167 3.03 -13.64 37.82
CA MET A 167 3.89 -12.49 38.03
C MET A 167 3.05 -11.31 38.48
N VAL A 168 3.49 -10.60 39.53
CA VAL A 168 2.91 -9.35 39.98
C VAL A 168 3.73 -8.22 39.38
N PRO A 169 3.14 -7.29 38.64
CA PRO A 169 3.84 -6.11 38.10
C PRO A 169 4.45 -5.29 39.24
N VAL A 170 5.70 -4.91 39.09
CA VAL A 170 6.44 -4.13 40.12
C VAL A 170 6.36 -2.62 39.78
N HIS A 171 5.94 -2.27 38.55
CA HIS A 171 5.87 -0.88 38.14
C HIS A 171 4.66 -0.18 38.75
N GLU A 172 4.91 1.00 39.31
CA GLU A 172 3.91 1.90 39.86
C GLU A 172 3.97 3.23 39.08
N PHE A 173 2.80 3.78 38.79
CA PHE A 173 2.65 5.10 38.21
C PHE A 173 2.69 6.18 39.30
N SER A 174 2.38 7.42 38.96
CA SER A 174 2.22 8.47 39.97
C SER A 174 1.11 8.10 40.97
N LYS A 175 1.23 8.60 42.19
CA LYS A 175 0.28 8.27 43.26
C LYS A 175 -1.18 8.57 42.89
N ASP A 176 -1.39 9.68 42.21
CA ASP A 176 -2.75 10.09 41.77
C ASP A 176 -3.34 9.17 40.72
N ALA A 177 -2.48 8.62 39.84
CA ALA A 177 -2.91 7.62 38.84
C ALA A 177 -3.13 6.24 39.48
N GLU A 178 -2.26 5.81 40.42
CA GLU A 178 -2.40 4.53 41.12
C GLU A 178 -3.67 4.49 42.03
N ASP A 179 -4.04 5.58 42.66
CA ASP A 179 -5.27 5.66 43.46
C ASP A 179 -6.50 5.35 42.59
N VAL A 180 -6.59 5.97 41.40
CA VAL A 180 -7.69 5.74 40.46
C VAL A 180 -7.66 4.32 39.88
N ILE A 181 -6.48 3.81 39.52
CA ILE A 181 -6.31 2.43 39.02
C ILE A 181 -6.79 1.43 40.05
N THR A 182 -6.41 1.63 41.32
CA THR A 182 -6.80 0.75 42.43
C THR A 182 -8.33 0.76 42.66
N GLU A 183 -8.99 1.87 42.49
CA GLU A 183 -10.46 1.95 42.56
C GLU A 183 -11.11 1.10 41.46
N VAL A 184 -10.60 1.19 40.23
CA VAL A 184 -11.08 0.37 39.11
C VAL A 184 -10.78 -1.11 39.32
N GLU A 185 -9.58 -1.48 39.83
CA GLU A 185 -9.23 -2.85 40.20
C GLU A 185 -10.22 -3.45 41.23
N ASN A 186 -10.63 -2.67 42.20
CA ASN A 186 -11.62 -3.10 43.21
C ASN A 186 -12.99 -3.38 42.57
N LYS A 187 -13.44 -2.56 41.60
CA LYS A 187 -14.66 -2.82 40.84
C LYS A 187 -14.58 -4.08 39.95
N LEU A 188 -13.39 -4.50 39.58
CA LEU A 188 -13.14 -5.70 38.76
C LEU A 188 -13.10 -7.00 39.59
N SER A 189 -13.17 -6.91 40.92
CA SER A 189 -13.16 -8.06 41.82
C SER A 189 -14.33 -9.01 41.53
N GLY A 190 -13.97 -10.29 41.28
CA GLY A 190 -14.95 -11.32 40.91
C GLY A 190 -15.41 -11.32 39.44
N ILE A 191 -15.00 -10.33 38.63
CA ILE A 191 -15.32 -10.25 37.19
C ILE A 191 -14.17 -10.85 36.37
N VAL A 192 -12.93 -10.52 36.72
CA VAL A 192 -11.69 -11.03 36.12
C VAL A 192 -10.81 -11.69 37.16
N SER A 193 -9.82 -12.49 36.73
CA SER A 193 -8.86 -13.13 37.64
C SER A 193 -7.98 -12.07 38.31
N GLU A 194 -7.57 -12.34 39.56
CA GLU A 194 -6.81 -11.40 40.41
C GLU A 194 -5.52 -10.89 39.73
N ASP A 195 -4.85 -11.75 39.00
CA ASP A 195 -3.60 -11.47 38.28
C ASP A 195 -3.77 -10.66 37.00
N GLN A 196 -5.01 -10.52 36.49
CA GLN A 196 -5.31 -9.72 35.31
C GLN A 196 -5.99 -8.37 35.63
N LYS A 197 -6.39 -8.15 36.90
CA LYS A 197 -7.14 -6.95 37.29
C LYS A 197 -6.47 -5.66 36.84
N ARG A 198 -5.16 -5.54 37.07
CA ARG A 198 -4.41 -4.35 36.71
C ARG A 198 -4.44 -4.07 35.20
N PHE A 199 -4.23 -5.08 34.37
CA PHE A 199 -4.31 -4.93 32.93
C PHE A 199 -5.71 -4.45 32.47
N PHE A 200 -6.76 -5.10 32.97
CA PHE A 200 -8.12 -4.72 32.62
C PHE A 200 -8.50 -3.34 33.15
N ALA A 201 -8.07 -2.97 34.36
CA ALA A 201 -8.29 -1.66 34.93
C ALA A 201 -7.67 -0.54 34.06
N ILE A 202 -6.40 -0.71 33.69
CA ILE A 202 -5.69 0.24 32.83
C ILE A 202 -6.36 0.34 31.46
N LYS A 203 -6.75 -0.79 30.85
CA LYS A 203 -7.42 -0.79 29.56
C LYS A 203 -8.82 -0.19 29.56
N LEU A 204 -9.57 -0.30 30.66
CA LEU A 204 -10.84 0.40 30.82
C LEU A 204 -10.66 1.91 30.94
N LEU A 205 -9.62 2.36 31.67
CA LEU A 205 -9.24 3.78 31.77
C LEU A 205 -8.76 4.32 30.42
N GLU A 206 -8.01 3.54 29.63
CA GLU A 206 -7.63 3.88 28.25
C GLU A 206 -8.82 3.88 27.26
N LYS A 207 -10.05 3.66 27.73
CA LYS A 207 -11.29 3.62 26.93
C LYS A 207 -11.26 2.56 25.81
N ASP A 208 -10.53 1.46 26.00
CA ASP A 208 -10.41 0.37 25.02
C ASP A 208 -11.74 -0.41 24.91
N ASP A 209 -12.53 -0.13 23.88
CA ASP A 209 -13.81 -0.79 23.65
C ASP A 209 -13.70 -2.30 23.37
N LYS A 210 -12.55 -2.73 22.85
CA LYS A 210 -12.31 -4.16 22.55
C LYS A 210 -12.07 -5.00 23.78
N ILE A 211 -11.62 -4.41 24.87
CA ILE A 211 -11.44 -5.14 26.12
C ILE A 211 -12.79 -5.43 26.77
N LYS A 212 -13.78 -4.57 26.56
CA LYS A 212 -15.14 -4.74 27.04
C LYS A 212 -15.80 -6.01 26.47
N GLU A 213 -15.47 -6.37 25.23
CA GLU A 213 -15.98 -7.58 24.56
C GLU A 213 -15.45 -8.88 25.19
N GLN A 214 -14.35 -8.84 25.92
CA GLN A 214 -13.71 -9.97 26.58
C GLN A 214 -14.18 -10.19 28.02
N MET A 215 -14.97 -9.27 28.55
CA MET A 215 -15.46 -9.32 29.91
C MET A 215 -16.89 -9.86 29.98
N LYS A 216 -17.20 -10.65 31.00
CA LYS A 216 -18.56 -11.15 31.25
C LYS A 216 -19.52 -10.04 31.67
N SER A 217 -19.03 -9.08 32.40
CA SER A 217 -19.74 -7.90 32.86
C SER A 217 -18.76 -6.72 32.84
N VAL A 218 -19.17 -5.60 32.29
CA VAL A 218 -18.35 -4.38 32.25
C VAL A 218 -18.79 -3.45 33.38
N PRO A 219 -17.93 -3.14 34.36
CA PRO A 219 -18.23 -2.18 35.39
C PRO A 219 -18.33 -0.77 34.79
N ASP A 220 -19.16 0.10 35.39
CA ASP A 220 -19.16 1.50 35.02
C ASP A 220 -17.99 2.21 35.70
N VAL A 221 -17.08 2.72 34.85
CA VAL A 221 -15.86 3.46 35.26
C VAL A 221 -15.88 4.91 34.79
N SER A 222 -17.06 5.42 34.44
CA SER A 222 -17.20 6.79 33.93
C SER A 222 -16.79 7.84 34.94
N TYR A 223 -16.99 7.57 36.22
CA TYR A 223 -16.60 8.47 37.32
C TYR A 223 -15.07 8.54 37.43
N GLU A 224 -14.37 7.40 37.46
CA GLU A 224 -12.93 7.29 37.59
C GLU A 224 -12.19 7.88 36.38
N ILE A 225 -12.76 7.68 35.17
CA ILE A 225 -12.26 8.33 33.96
C ILE A 225 -12.29 9.85 34.11
N LYS A 226 -13.45 10.39 34.52
CA LYS A 226 -13.63 11.84 34.71
C LYS A 226 -12.72 12.38 35.83
N GLU A 227 -12.60 11.67 36.95
CA GLU A 227 -11.72 12.04 38.04
C GLU A 227 -10.25 12.12 37.60
N MET A 228 -9.79 11.15 36.76
CA MET A 228 -8.46 11.16 36.23
C MET A 228 -8.24 12.31 35.25
N GLU A 229 -9.19 12.55 34.33
CA GLU A 229 -9.16 13.68 33.39
C GLU A 229 -9.14 15.03 34.10
N ASP A 230 -9.97 15.21 35.16
CA ASP A 230 -10.02 16.44 35.94
C ASP A 230 -8.73 16.69 36.78
N LYS A 231 -8.03 15.61 37.24
CA LYS A 231 -6.76 15.71 37.96
C LYS A 231 -5.59 16.08 37.09
N PHE A 232 -5.53 15.57 35.86
CA PHE A 232 -4.35 15.70 34.97
C PHE A 232 -4.58 16.68 33.80
N ASP A 233 -5.81 17.23 33.66
CA ASP A 233 -6.18 18.14 32.54
C ASP A 233 -5.88 17.59 31.14
N ASP A 234 -6.03 16.26 30.96
CA ASP A 234 -5.80 15.56 29.70
C ASP A 234 -6.72 14.34 29.61
N ASP A 235 -6.79 13.71 28.41
CA ASP A 235 -7.55 12.47 28.26
C ASP A 235 -6.82 11.26 28.90
N THR A 236 -7.60 10.29 29.40
CA THR A 236 -7.06 9.16 30.16
C THR A 236 -6.09 8.28 29.35
N GLU A 237 -6.25 8.16 28.03
CA GLU A 237 -5.32 7.42 27.17
C GLU A 237 -3.95 8.11 27.13
N SER A 238 -3.92 9.42 26.96
CA SER A 238 -2.71 10.25 27.00
C SER A 238 -2.05 10.20 28.38
N ILE A 239 -2.81 10.29 29.45
CA ILE A 239 -2.31 10.24 30.83
C ILE A 239 -1.58 8.91 31.08
N ILE A 240 -2.24 7.78 30.84
CA ILE A 240 -1.63 6.45 31.06
C ILE A 240 -0.38 6.26 30.17
N THR A 241 -0.43 6.73 28.93
CA THR A 241 0.73 6.67 28.02
C THR A 241 1.89 7.50 28.59
N ASN A 242 1.63 8.70 29.07
CA ASN A 242 2.66 9.56 29.68
C ASN A 242 3.23 8.94 30.96
N GLU A 243 2.41 8.39 31.84
CA GLU A 243 2.83 7.72 33.07
C GLU A 243 3.79 6.54 32.76
N ARG A 244 3.50 5.72 31.71
CA ARG A 244 4.42 4.67 31.25
C ARG A 244 5.76 5.23 30.81
N TYR A 245 5.77 6.32 30.03
CA TYR A 245 7.02 6.95 29.60
C TYR A 245 7.82 7.55 30.74
N VAL A 246 7.17 8.17 31.73
CA VAL A 246 7.81 8.68 32.94
C VAL A 246 8.49 7.54 33.70
N TYR A 247 7.79 6.42 33.90
CA TYR A 247 8.35 5.23 34.53
C TYR A 247 9.54 4.67 33.75
N ILE A 248 9.42 4.48 32.44
CA ILE A 248 10.48 3.97 31.57
C ILE A 248 11.70 4.89 31.60
N SER A 249 11.52 6.19 31.48
CA SER A 249 12.62 7.17 31.52
C SER A 249 13.37 7.13 32.85
N SER A 250 12.67 6.91 33.97
CA SER A 250 13.30 6.75 35.28
C SER A 250 14.24 5.51 35.32
N ILE A 251 13.80 4.39 34.75
CA ILE A 251 14.59 3.17 34.67
C ILE A 251 15.83 3.36 33.80
N ILE A 252 15.62 3.94 32.59
CA ILE A 252 16.70 4.16 31.63
C ILE A 252 17.78 5.05 32.22
N GLY A 253 17.40 6.12 32.93
CA GLY A 253 18.36 7.02 33.58
C GLY A 253 19.26 6.33 34.60
N GLU A 254 18.80 5.26 35.28
CA GLU A 254 19.55 4.52 36.27
C GLU A 254 20.28 3.28 35.72
N CYS A 255 19.72 2.66 34.67
CA CYS A 255 20.16 1.35 34.19
C CYS A 255 21.00 1.40 32.91
N VAL A 256 20.94 2.51 32.15
CA VAL A 256 21.65 2.62 30.88
C VAL A 256 22.66 3.76 30.92
N SER A 257 23.95 3.41 30.75
CA SER A 257 25.04 4.38 30.63
C SER A 257 25.41 4.55 29.17
N LYS A 258 25.00 5.65 28.56
CA LYS A 258 25.38 6.01 27.17
C LYS A 258 26.81 6.61 27.19
N SER A 259 27.70 6.05 26.37
CA SER A 259 29.10 6.47 26.25
C SER A 259 29.29 7.88 25.71
N SER A 260 28.35 8.39 24.94
CA SER A 260 28.41 9.73 24.38
C SER A 260 27.16 10.53 24.69
N LYS A 261 27.24 11.38 25.74
CA LYS A 261 26.38 12.55 25.82
C LYS A 261 26.72 13.43 24.60
N GLU A 262 25.75 13.57 23.66
CA GLU A 262 25.75 14.59 22.60
C GLU A 262 26.71 14.45 21.41
N LYS A 263 27.04 13.30 20.90
CA LYS A 263 27.47 13.25 19.49
C LYS A 263 26.29 12.83 18.62
N LEU A 264 25.65 13.85 17.99
CA LEU A 264 24.71 13.61 16.88
C LEU A 264 25.34 12.62 15.91
N THR A 265 24.68 11.49 15.69
CA THR A 265 25.15 10.54 14.67
C THR A 265 25.15 11.19 13.30
N THR A 266 25.85 10.63 12.34
CA THR A 266 25.80 11.13 10.96
C THR A 266 24.36 11.10 10.43
N SER A 267 23.58 10.08 10.82
CA SER A 267 22.16 9.97 10.50
C SER A 267 21.36 11.14 11.08
N ASP A 268 21.56 11.50 12.33
CA ASP A 268 20.85 12.62 12.98
C ASP A 268 21.16 13.98 12.30
N LYS A 269 22.42 14.17 11.87
CA LYS A 269 22.79 15.37 11.12
C LYS A 269 22.11 15.47 9.77
N ILE A 270 22.02 14.35 9.06
CA ILE A 270 21.32 14.28 7.77
C ILE A 270 19.82 14.48 8.01
N ASP A 271 19.25 13.84 9.02
CA ASP A 271 17.83 13.94 9.35
C ASP A 271 17.42 15.36 9.71
N ARG A 272 18.26 16.10 10.41
CA ARG A 272 18.00 17.52 10.73
C ARG A 272 17.78 18.38 9.48
N ILE A 273 18.42 18.03 8.35
CA ILE A 273 18.25 18.73 7.06
C ILE A 273 17.08 18.14 6.29
N VAL A 274 17.06 16.81 6.14
CA VAL A 274 16.11 16.09 5.29
C VAL A 274 14.68 16.10 5.85
N THR A 275 14.53 16.07 7.19
CA THR A 275 13.22 16.14 7.84
C THR A 275 12.80 17.56 8.25
N ASN A 276 13.56 18.57 7.86
CA ASN A 276 13.24 19.96 8.16
C ASN A 276 11.90 20.36 7.53
N ARG A 277 11.06 21.05 8.28
CA ARG A 277 9.69 21.44 7.89
C ARG A 277 9.59 22.12 6.52
N TRP A 278 10.58 22.93 6.15
CA TRP A 278 10.58 23.72 4.91
C TRP A 278 11.42 23.08 3.80
N LEU A 279 12.54 22.44 4.17
CA LEU A 279 13.49 21.87 3.21
C LEU A 279 13.11 20.46 2.75
N ALA A 280 12.34 19.74 3.52
CA ALA A 280 12.01 18.33 3.26
C ALA A 280 11.30 18.12 1.91
N ILE A 281 10.28 18.92 1.61
CA ILE A 281 9.50 18.82 0.36
C ILE A 281 10.35 19.21 -0.86
N PRO A 282 11.08 20.35 -0.88
CA PRO A 282 12.01 20.65 -1.96
C PRO A 282 13.08 19.60 -2.19
N ILE A 283 13.74 19.09 -1.12
CA ILE A 283 14.76 18.04 -1.25
C ILE A 283 14.15 16.79 -1.86
N PHE A 284 12.98 16.38 -1.37
CA PHE A 284 12.25 15.26 -1.91
C PHE A 284 11.94 15.45 -3.40
N ALA A 285 11.44 16.62 -3.79
CA ALA A 285 11.14 16.94 -5.19
C ALA A 285 12.38 16.84 -6.08
N VAL A 286 13.54 17.33 -5.62
CA VAL A 286 14.80 17.23 -6.36
C VAL A 286 15.26 15.78 -6.48
N VAL A 287 15.24 15.00 -5.41
CA VAL A 287 15.63 13.58 -5.43
C VAL A 287 14.75 12.79 -6.41
N MET A 288 13.44 12.99 -6.35
CA MET A 288 12.51 12.29 -7.24
C MET A 288 12.65 12.76 -8.69
N PHE A 289 12.83 14.06 -8.91
CA PHE A 289 13.12 14.59 -10.25
C PHE A 289 14.36 13.92 -10.86
N LEU A 290 15.44 13.79 -10.10
CA LEU A 290 16.66 13.11 -10.58
C LEU A 290 16.41 11.64 -10.90
N VAL A 291 15.68 10.93 -10.03
CA VAL A 291 15.32 9.52 -10.26
C VAL A 291 14.51 9.37 -11.55
N TYR A 292 13.47 10.19 -11.73
CA TYR A 292 12.64 10.12 -12.94
C TYR A 292 13.40 10.58 -14.19
N TYR A 293 14.18 11.65 -14.09
CA TYR A 293 14.97 12.14 -15.21
C TYR A 293 15.95 11.09 -15.74
N VAL A 294 16.65 10.39 -14.83
CA VAL A 294 17.58 9.33 -15.23
C VAL A 294 16.83 8.09 -15.74
N SER A 295 15.74 7.71 -15.09
CA SER A 295 15.02 6.48 -15.43
C SER A 295 14.17 6.62 -16.69
N VAL A 296 13.59 7.79 -16.95
CA VAL A 296 12.62 7.97 -18.05
C VAL A 296 13.26 8.69 -19.25
N THR A 297 14.07 9.73 -18.99
CA THR A 297 14.52 10.64 -20.06
C THR A 297 15.94 10.31 -20.57
N THR A 298 16.78 9.63 -19.80
CA THR A 298 18.18 9.36 -20.19
C THR A 298 18.44 7.86 -20.36
N ILE A 299 18.94 7.19 -19.32
CA ILE A 299 19.33 5.77 -19.42
C ILE A 299 18.14 4.89 -19.79
N GLY A 300 16.99 5.15 -19.21
CA GLY A 300 15.79 4.34 -19.47
C GLY A 300 15.31 4.47 -20.91
N SER A 301 15.22 5.70 -21.47
CA SER A 301 14.82 5.89 -22.89
C SER A 301 15.79 5.22 -23.85
N ILE A 302 17.09 5.45 -23.72
CA ILE A 302 18.11 4.84 -24.59
C ILE A 302 17.96 3.30 -24.66
N LEU A 303 17.73 2.67 -23.51
CA LEU A 303 17.57 1.22 -23.44
C LEU A 303 16.22 0.76 -24.01
N THR A 304 15.17 1.54 -23.81
CA THR A 304 13.82 1.30 -24.33
C THR A 304 13.81 1.44 -25.86
N ASP A 305 14.37 2.52 -26.39
CA ASP A 305 14.47 2.80 -27.83
C ASP A 305 15.26 1.68 -28.51
N TRP A 306 16.42 1.30 -27.94
CA TRP A 306 17.18 0.16 -28.46
C TRP A 306 16.36 -1.14 -28.47
N THR A 307 15.57 -1.38 -27.41
CA THR A 307 14.75 -2.59 -27.35
C THR A 307 13.60 -2.56 -28.34
N ASN A 308 12.92 -1.43 -28.50
CA ASN A 308 11.79 -1.29 -29.40
C ASN A 308 12.24 -1.27 -30.87
N ASP A 309 13.21 -0.39 -31.19
CA ASP A 309 13.58 -0.13 -32.58
C ASP A 309 14.51 -1.23 -33.10
N THR A 310 15.62 -1.50 -32.40
CA THR A 310 16.64 -2.43 -32.88
C THR A 310 16.24 -3.88 -32.61
N LEU A 311 15.90 -4.25 -31.38
CA LEU A 311 15.65 -5.65 -31.03
C LEU A 311 14.33 -6.14 -31.62
N PHE A 312 13.25 -5.43 -31.41
CA PHE A 312 11.92 -5.83 -31.93
C PHE A 312 11.69 -5.32 -33.34
N GLY A 313 11.94 -4.05 -33.64
CA GLY A 313 11.63 -3.43 -34.94
C GLY A 313 12.50 -3.96 -36.08
N GLU A 314 13.82 -4.08 -35.88
CA GLU A 314 14.72 -4.52 -36.96
C GLU A 314 14.98 -6.02 -36.97
N TRP A 315 15.06 -6.70 -35.81
CA TRP A 315 15.53 -8.10 -35.76
C TRP A 315 14.38 -9.09 -35.60
N ILE A 316 13.54 -8.96 -34.55
CA ILE A 316 12.57 -10.00 -34.20
C ILE A 316 11.38 -9.99 -35.14
N ILE A 317 10.74 -8.84 -35.37
CA ILE A 317 9.50 -8.72 -36.16
C ILE A 317 9.82 -9.07 -37.65
N PRO A 318 10.79 -8.43 -38.32
CA PRO A 318 11.11 -8.78 -39.73
C PRO A 318 11.63 -10.20 -39.88
N GLY A 319 12.41 -10.67 -38.90
CA GLY A 319 12.90 -12.05 -38.89
C GLY A 319 11.79 -13.08 -38.77
N ALA A 320 10.82 -12.83 -37.92
CA ALA A 320 9.63 -13.68 -37.77
C ALA A 320 8.77 -13.64 -39.04
N GLN A 321 8.53 -12.46 -39.60
CA GLN A 321 7.74 -12.29 -40.80
C GLN A 321 8.34 -13.06 -41.96
N SER A 322 9.64 -12.87 -42.24
CA SER A 322 10.35 -13.60 -43.32
C SER A 322 10.36 -15.11 -43.07
N LEU A 323 10.45 -15.57 -41.83
CA LEU A 323 10.39 -16.98 -41.48
C LEU A 323 9.02 -17.60 -41.82
N PHE A 324 7.90 -16.93 -41.46
CA PHE A 324 6.55 -17.43 -41.71
C PHE A 324 6.20 -17.36 -43.21
N GLU A 325 6.62 -16.33 -43.92
CA GLU A 325 6.51 -16.23 -45.40
C GLU A 325 7.26 -17.37 -46.10
N ASN A 326 8.50 -17.67 -45.70
CA ASN A 326 9.31 -18.76 -46.27
C ASN A 326 8.73 -20.17 -46.02
N ILE A 327 8.01 -20.35 -44.90
CA ILE A 327 7.32 -21.61 -44.56
C ILE A 327 5.99 -21.73 -45.33
N GLY A 328 5.49 -20.63 -45.92
CA GLY A 328 4.21 -20.62 -46.63
C GLY A 328 3.02 -20.64 -45.70
N CYS A 329 3.12 -19.98 -44.54
CA CYS A 329 2.00 -19.81 -43.63
C CYS A 329 0.88 -18.99 -44.25
N ALA A 330 -0.38 -19.25 -43.86
CA ALA A 330 -1.51 -18.43 -44.26
C ALA A 330 -1.38 -17.02 -43.68
N ASP A 331 -1.72 -15.98 -44.48
CA ASP A 331 -1.53 -14.58 -44.12
C ASP A 331 -2.18 -14.21 -42.78
N TRP A 332 -3.39 -14.72 -42.52
CA TRP A 332 -4.07 -14.49 -41.23
C TRP A 332 -3.30 -15.04 -40.01
N LEU A 333 -2.61 -16.17 -40.18
CA LEU A 333 -1.82 -16.78 -39.11
C LEU A 333 -0.50 -16.05 -38.90
N THR A 334 0.13 -15.59 -39.99
CA THR A 334 1.31 -14.71 -39.92
C THR A 334 0.98 -13.41 -39.21
N GLY A 335 -0.11 -12.73 -39.57
CA GLY A 335 -0.58 -11.51 -38.88
C GLY A 335 -0.91 -11.75 -37.41
N LEU A 336 -1.60 -12.84 -37.09
CA LEU A 336 -1.88 -13.19 -35.69
C LEU A 336 -0.61 -13.36 -34.86
N ILE A 337 0.40 -14.05 -35.41
CA ILE A 337 1.65 -14.35 -34.66
C ILE A 337 2.55 -13.11 -34.64
N VAL A 338 2.76 -12.45 -35.75
CA VAL A 338 3.67 -11.31 -35.85
C VAL A 338 3.06 -10.06 -35.21
N ASP A 339 1.87 -9.63 -35.65
CA ASP A 339 1.26 -8.39 -35.18
C ASP A 339 0.52 -8.58 -33.84
N GLY A 340 -0.16 -9.72 -33.66
CA GLY A 340 -0.90 -9.99 -32.43
C GLY A 340 -0.01 -10.44 -31.27
N VAL A 341 0.91 -11.40 -31.48
CA VAL A 341 1.72 -11.98 -30.39
C VAL A 341 3.05 -11.27 -30.24
N ILE A 342 3.88 -11.26 -31.31
CA ILE A 342 5.26 -10.77 -31.21
C ILE A 342 5.29 -9.26 -30.97
N SER A 343 4.51 -8.48 -31.72
CA SER A 343 4.42 -7.05 -31.53
C SER A 343 3.82 -6.70 -30.16
N GLY A 344 2.77 -7.41 -29.72
CA GLY A 344 2.19 -7.24 -28.39
C GLY A 344 3.15 -7.56 -27.23
N VAL A 345 3.97 -8.61 -27.38
CA VAL A 345 5.05 -8.94 -26.42
C VAL A 345 6.16 -7.90 -26.49
N GLY A 346 6.51 -7.44 -27.68
CA GLY A 346 7.50 -6.39 -27.92
C GLY A 346 7.16 -5.09 -27.20
N ALA A 347 5.92 -4.63 -27.37
CA ALA A 347 5.42 -3.43 -26.68
C ALA A 347 5.56 -3.51 -25.15
N VAL A 348 5.37 -4.70 -24.55
CA VAL A 348 5.56 -4.91 -23.12
C VAL A 348 7.03 -4.94 -22.72
N LEU A 349 7.83 -5.71 -23.45
CA LEU A 349 9.26 -5.88 -23.15
C LEU A 349 10.05 -4.60 -23.44
N GLY A 350 9.58 -3.77 -24.36
CA GLY A 350 10.15 -2.45 -24.64
C GLY A 350 10.22 -1.56 -23.40
N PHE A 351 9.21 -1.57 -22.53
CA PHE A 351 9.20 -0.77 -21.32
C PHE A 351 9.99 -1.39 -20.14
N VAL A 352 10.37 -2.65 -20.22
CA VAL A 352 11.08 -3.34 -19.13
C VAL A 352 12.39 -2.66 -18.74
N PRO A 353 13.27 -2.25 -19.68
CA PRO A 353 14.54 -1.60 -19.32
C PRO A 353 14.34 -0.33 -18.50
N GLN A 354 13.45 0.55 -18.94
CA GLN A 354 13.09 1.79 -18.21
C GLN A 354 12.57 1.50 -16.80
N MET A 355 11.72 0.47 -16.68
CA MET A 355 11.17 0.06 -15.39
C MET A 355 12.24 -0.54 -14.46
N LEU A 356 13.20 -1.30 -15.00
CA LEU A 356 14.31 -1.84 -14.21
C LEU A 356 15.20 -0.73 -13.65
N VAL A 357 15.51 0.29 -14.45
CA VAL A 357 16.28 1.47 -13.96
C VAL A 357 15.51 2.18 -12.84
N LEU A 358 14.20 2.39 -13.01
CA LEU A 358 13.36 2.99 -11.96
C LEU A 358 13.37 2.13 -10.68
N PHE A 359 13.20 0.82 -10.79
CA PHE A 359 13.21 -0.08 -9.64
C PHE A 359 14.58 -0.14 -8.95
N LEU A 360 15.66 0.02 -9.68
CA LEU A 360 17.02 0.12 -9.14
C LEU A 360 17.13 1.31 -8.18
N PHE A 361 16.73 2.50 -8.64
CA PHE A 361 16.78 3.70 -7.80
C PHE A 361 15.81 3.64 -6.62
N LEU A 362 14.58 3.15 -6.83
CA LEU A 362 13.62 3.00 -5.74
C LEU A 362 14.10 1.98 -4.69
N ALA A 363 14.69 0.85 -5.12
CA ALA A 363 15.27 -0.13 -4.21
C ALA A 363 16.47 0.46 -3.43
N PHE A 364 17.27 1.29 -4.08
CA PHE A 364 18.36 2.02 -3.41
C PHE A 364 17.83 2.98 -2.33
N LEU A 365 16.86 3.84 -2.68
CA LEU A 365 16.25 4.82 -1.75
C LEU A 365 15.53 4.15 -0.58
N GLU A 366 14.89 3.01 -0.83
CA GLU A 366 14.25 2.21 0.21
C GLU A 366 15.29 1.58 1.13
N SER A 367 16.30 0.93 0.56
CA SER A 367 17.33 0.22 1.31
C SER A 367 18.23 1.16 2.11
N CYS A 368 18.51 2.38 1.65
CA CYS A 368 19.29 3.35 2.42
C CYS A 368 18.49 4.00 3.57
N GLY A 369 17.16 3.79 3.65
CA GLY A 369 16.28 4.34 4.69
C GLY A 369 15.69 5.71 4.38
N TYR A 370 15.89 6.26 3.16
CA TYR A 370 15.34 7.57 2.78
C TYR A 370 13.82 7.57 2.69
N MET A 371 13.22 6.49 2.15
CA MET A 371 11.75 6.39 1.99
C MET A 371 10.99 6.44 3.33
N ALA A 372 11.60 5.96 4.42
CA ALA A 372 11.03 6.07 5.77
C ALA A 372 10.87 7.54 6.20
N ARG A 373 11.85 8.39 5.88
CA ARG A 373 11.82 9.84 6.17
C ARG A 373 10.74 10.55 5.37
N VAL A 374 10.64 10.19 4.10
CA VAL A 374 9.59 10.75 3.22
C VAL A 374 8.20 10.41 3.78
N ALA A 375 7.96 9.16 4.17
CA ALA A 375 6.71 8.75 4.80
C ALA A 375 6.42 9.54 6.09
N PHE A 376 7.44 9.75 6.93
CA PHE A 376 7.33 10.53 8.16
C PHE A 376 6.94 12.00 7.90
N ILE A 377 7.57 12.64 6.91
CA ILE A 377 7.29 14.04 6.55
C ILE A 377 5.86 14.17 6.03
N MET A 378 5.46 13.22 5.16
CA MET A 378 4.14 13.25 4.51
C MET A 378 3.00 12.83 5.43
N ASP A 379 3.27 12.15 6.55
CA ASP A 379 2.24 11.71 7.51
C ASP A 379 1.41 12.88 8.02
N ARG A 380 2.04 14.00 8.36
CA ARG A 380 1.36 15.22 8.81
C ARG A 380 0.37 15.77 7.77
N VAL A 381 0.66 15.61 6.49
CA VAL A 381 -0.18 16.09 5.38
C VAL A 381 -1.32 15.09 5.15
N PHE A 382 -0.99 13.80 5.03
CA PHE A 382 -1.94 12.76 4.67
C PHE A 382 -2.97 12.46 5.76
N ARG A 383 -2.60 12.57 7.03
CA ARG A 383 -3.54 12.43 8.15
C ARG A 383 -4.70 13.41 8.08
N LYS A 384 -4.46 14.65 7.65
CA LYS A 384 -5.53 15.65 7.47
C LYS A 384 -6.60 15.19 6.49
N PHE A 385 -6.22 14.35 5.54
CA PHE A 385 -7.10 13.78 4.51
C PHE A 385 -7.61 12.37 4.84
N GLY A 386 -7.29 11.86 6.05
CA GLY A 386 -7.74 10.55 6.51
C GLY A 386 -6.95 9.35 5.97
N LEU A 387 -5.77 9.60 5.40
CA LEU A 387 -4.82 8.59 4.95
C LEU A 387 -3.59 8.58 5.88
N SER A 388 -2.94 7.42 6.02
CA SER A 388 -1.66 7.36 6.76
C SER A 388 -0.51 7.89 5.90
N GLY A 389 0.56 8.38 6.53
CA GLY A 389 1.76 8.83 5.81
C GLY A 389 2.42 7.75 4.96
N LYS A 390 2.25 6.48 5.35
CA LYS A 390 2.72 5.33 4.57
C LYS A 390 2.01 5.22 3.22
N SER A 391 0.79 5.77 3.06
CA SER A 391 0.04 5.78 1.79
C SER A 391 0.72 6.61 0.70
N PHE A 392 1.59 7.56 1.09
CA PHE A 392 2.32 8.37 0.13
C PHE A 392 3.32 7.56 -0.71
N ILE A 393 3.98 6.56 -0.12
CA ILE A 393 4.97 5.71 -0.82
C ILE A 393 4.35 4.97 -2.01
N PRO A 394 3.24 4.21 -1.85
CA PRO A 394 2.50 3.63 -2.97
C PRO A 394 2.12 4.62 -4.07
N MET A 395 1.62 5.80 -3.69
CA MET A 395 1.20 6.82 -4.63
C MET A 395 2.36 7.40 -5.42
N LEU A 396 3.49 7.63 -4.74
CA LEU A 396 4.71 8.10 -5.38
C LEU A 396 5.24 7.07 -6.39
N ILE A 397 5.37 5.82 -5.98
CA ILE A 397 5.79 4.73 -6.89
C ILE A 397 4.79 4.59 -8.04
N GLY A 398 3.50 4.80 -7.77
CA GLY A 398 2.40 4.78 -8.73
C GLY A 398 2.52 5.83 -9.83
N SER A 399 3.19 6.98 -9.58
CA SER A 399 3.45 7.99 -10.63
C SER A 399 4.42 7.49 -11.70
N GLY A 400 5.30 6.53 -11.38
CA GLY A 400 6.08 5.81 -12.39
C GLY A 400 5.26 4.69 -13.04
N CYS A 401 4.76 3.76 -12.22
CA CYS A 401 3.94 2.64 -12.66
C CYS A 401 2.94 2.21 -11.59
N GLY A 402 1.67 2.04 -11.97
CA GLY A 402 0.60 1.62 -11.05
C GLY A 402 0.81 0.24 -10.43
N VAL A 403 1.45 -0.70 -11.12
CA VAL A 403 1.66 -2.08 -10.62
C VAL A 403 2.51 -2.10 -9.35
N PRO A 404 3.77 -1.60 -9.35
CA PRO A 404 4.58 -1.57 -8.14
C PRO A 404 4.02 -0.59 -7.10
N GLY A 405 3.34 0.48 -7.53
CA GLY A 405 2.65 1.40 -6.63
C GLY A 405 1.62 0.66 -5.77
N VAL A 406 0.72 -0.10 -6.40
CA VAL A 406 -0.27 -0.92 -5.67
C VAL A 406 0.41 -1.98 -4.79
N MET A 407 1.46 -2.64 -5.28
CA MET A 407 2.19 -3.65 -4.50
C MET A 407 2.87 -3.07 -3.25
N ALA A 408 3.33 -1.84 -3.32
CA ALA A 408 3.96 -1.16 -2.19
C ALA A 408 2.98 -0.91 -1.02
N SER A 409 1.66 -0.97 -1.26
CA SER A 409 0.66 -0.85 -0.20
C SER A 409 0.75 -1.94 0.88
N ARG A 410 1.50 -3.02 0.66
CA ARG A 410 1.79 -4.06 1.66
C ARG A 410 2.48 -3.53 2.91
N THR A 411 3.19 -2.42 2.80
CA THR A 411 3.87 -1.78 3.93
C THR A 411 2.91 -1.06 4.88
N ILE A 412 1.62 -0.96 4.50
CA ILE A 412 0.59 -0.32 5.30
C ILE A 412 -0.06 -1.38 6.19
N GLU A 413 0.06 -1.21 7.49
CA GLU A 413 -0.40 -2.15 8.51
C GLU A 413 -1.94 -2.15 8.64
N SER A 414 -2.55 -0.96 8.64
CA SER A 414 -4.00 -0.82 8.70
C SER A 414 -4.65 -1.34 7.41
N ASP A 415 -5.45 -2.40 7.53
CA ASP A 415 -6.19 -2.99 6.38
C ASP A 415 -7.12 -1.98 5.71
N ARG A 416 -7.72 -1.08 6.50
CA ARG A 416 -8.54 0.03 6.03
C ARG A 416 -7.74 1.00 5.16
N ASP A 417 -6.64 1.52 5.70
CA ASP A 417 -5.79 2.51 5.02
C ASP A 417 -5.13 1.88 3.79
N ARG A 418 -4.76 0.60 3.88
CA ARG A 418 -4.25 -0.19 2.75
C ARG A 418 -5.26 -0.26 1.61
N LYS A 419 -6.53 -0.61 1.90
CA LYS A 419 -7.60 -0.67 0.88
C LYS A 419 -7.87 0.69 0.25
N MET A 420 -7.97 1.74 1.07
CA MET A 420 -8.13 3.11 0.56
C MET A 420 -6.97 3.51 -0.34
N THR A 421 -5.73 3.21 0.06
CA THR A 421 -4.53 3.50 -0.73
C THR A 421 -4.54 2.73 -2.06
N ILE A 422 -4.85 1.43 -2.05
CA ILE A 422 -4.96 0.62 -3.27
C ILE A 422 -5.96 1.24 -4.26
N MET A 423 -7.12 1.69 -3.76
CA MET A 423 -8.17 2.29 -4.59
C MET A 423 -7.77 3.63 -5.22
N THR A 424 -6.91 4.40 -4.55
CA THR A 424 -6.59 5.77 -4.96
C THR A 424 -5.21 5.92 -5.59
N THR A 425 -4.29 4.98 -5.39
CA THR A 425 -2.90 5.05 -5.91
C THR A 425 -2.83 5.27 -7.42
N THR A 426 -3.75 4.68 -8.18
CA THR A 426 -3.74 4.75 -9.64
C THR A 426 -4.36 6.02 -10.23
N PHE A 427 -4.84 6.95 -9.41
CA PHE A 427 -5.33 8.26 -9.87
C PHE A 427 -4.18 9.19 -10.28
N ILE A 428 -2.98 9.02 -9.71
CA ILE A 428 -1.81 9.75 -10.18
C ILE A 428 -1.45 9.27 -11.60
N PRO A 429 -1.17 10.19 -12.54
CA PRO A 429 -0.68 9.81 -13.86
C PRO A 429 0.61 8.99 -13.76
N CYS A 430 0.63 7.81 -14.38
CA CYS A 430 1.84 7.01 -14.55
C CYS A 430 2.46 7.26 -15.94
N GLY A 431 3.66 6.76 -16.20
CA GLY A 431 4.35 6.91 -17.47
C GLY A 431 3.49 6.54 -18.68
N ALA A 432 2.74 5.44 -18.61
CA ALA A 432 1.83 4.98 -19.67
C ALA A 432 0.65 5.92 -19.97
N LYS A 433 0.37 6.90 -19.10
CA LYS A 433 -0.66 7.93 -19.35
C LYS A 433 -0.11 9.20 -19.99
N LEU A 434 1.23 9.37 -20.04
CA LEU A 434 1.86 10.53 -20.64
C LEU A 434 1.53 10.70 -22.13
N PRO A 435 1.53 9.65 -22.97
CA PRO A 435 1.13 9.76 -24.36
C PRO A 435 -0.28 10.34 -24.55
N ILE A 436 -1.24 9.95 -23.71
CA ILE A 436 -2.61 10.50 -23.78
C ILE A 436 -2.61 11.99 -23.41
N ILE A 437 -1.81 12.39 -22.43
CA ILE A 437 -1.67 13.79 -22.03
C ILE A 437 -1.05 14.60 -23.16
N ALA A 438 0.01 14.08 -23.80
CA ALA A 438 0.68 14.71 -24.92
C ALA A 438 -0.25 14.84 -26.14
N LEU A 439 -0.99 13.77 -26.50
CA LEU A 439 -1.99 13.77 -27.57
C LEU A 439 -3.02 14.88 -27.37
N ILE A 440 -3.64 14.97 -26.21
CA ILE A 440 -4.69 15.95 -25.94
C ILE A 440 -4.11 17.37 -25.86
N ALA A 441 -2.93 17.54 -25.26
CA ALA A 441 -2.25 18.83 -25.21
C ALA A 441 -1.88 19.34 -26.61
N GLY A 442 -1.37 18.46 -27.48
CA GLY A 442 -0.97 18.79 -28.84
C GLY A 442 -2.17 19.05 -29.75
N ALA A 443 -3.13 18.14 -29.80
CA ALA A 443 -4.27 18.23 -30.73
C ALA A 443 -5.24 19.39 -30.43
N PHE A 444 -5.38 19.83 -29.16
CA PHE A 444 -6.42 20.79 -28.78
C PHE A 444 -5.91 22.03 -28.07
N PHE A 445 -4.68 22.06 -27.57
CA PHE A 445 -4.19 23.12 -26.71
C PHE A 445 -2.78 23.62 -27.08
N ASP A 446 -2.40 23.50 -28.35
CA ASP A 446 -1.12 23.98 -28.91
C ASP A 446 0.10 23.60 -28.06
N ASN A 447 0.17 22.37 -27.59
CA ASN A 447 1.20 21.87 -26.68
C ASN A 447 1.33 22.66 -25.35
N ALA A 448 0.25 23.25 -24.89
CA ALA A 448 0.25 24.03 -23.68
C ALA A 448 0.61 23.19 -22.44
N GLY A 449 1.75 23.48 -21.82
CA GLY A 449 2.27 22.74 -20.66
C GLY A 449 1.33 22.72 -19.45
N TRP A 450 0.35 23.63 -19.36
CA TRP A 450 -0.64 23.63 -18.29
C TRP A 450 -1.53 22.38 -18.30
N VAL A 451 -1.75 21.73 -19.45
CA VAL A 451 -2.55 20.49 -19.55
C VAL A 451 -1.91 19.37 -18.76
N ALA A 452 -0.59 19.18 -18.90
CA ALA A 452 0.14 18.18 -18.15
C ALA A 452 0.09 18.47 -16.64
N TRP A 453 0.33 19.71 -16.23
CA TRP A 453 0.23 20.12 -14.83
C TRP A 453 -1.18 19.89 -14.28
N SER A 454 -2.22 20.27 -15.03
CA SER A 454 -3.61 20.07 -14.61
C SER A 454 -3.95 18.60 -14.41
N ALA A 455 -3.43 17.70 -15.26
CA ALA A 455 -3.65 16.26 -15.13
C ALA A 455 -3.12 15.72 -13.79
N TYR A 456 -1.92 16.14 -13.37
CA TYR A 456 -1.38 15.78 -12.06
C TYR A 456 -2.20 16.37 -10.91
N PHE A 457 -2.61 17.64 -11.02
CA PHE A 457 -3.47 18.27 -10.00
C PHE A 457 -4.83 17.58 -9.88
N VAL A 458 -5.45 17.19 -10.99
CA VAL A 458 -6.71 16.43 -10.98
C VAL A 458 -6.51 15.07 -10.28
N GLY A 459 -5.42 14.36 -10.55
CA GLY A 459 -5.09 13.11 -9.90
C GLY A 459 -4.94 13.28 -8.38
N VAL A 460 -4.16 14.27 -7.94
CA VAL A 460 -3.99 14.58 -6.51
C VAL A 460 -5.30 15.00 -5.86
N ALA A 461 -6.09 15.87 -6.51
CA ALA A 461 -7.40 16.29 -6.01
C ALA A 461 -8.35 15.09 -5.87
N ALA A 462 -8.36 14.17 -6.83
CA ALA A 462 -9.15 12.95 -6.76
C ALA A 462 -8.74 12.07 -5.57
N ILE A 463 -7.45 11.94 -5.26
CA ILE A 463 -6.95 11.21 -4.09
C ILE A 463 -7.43 11.86 -2.81
N VAL A 464 -7.24 13.16 -2.66
CA VAL A 464 -7.62 13.92 -1.46
C VAL A 464 -9.13 13.85 -1.23
N CYS A 465 -9.93 14.15 -2.25
CA CYS A 465 -11.39 14.08 -2.17
C CYS A 465 -11.87 12.66 -1.84
N SER A 466 -11.30 11.64 -2.50
CA SER A 466 -11.63 10.24 -2.23
C SER A 466 -11.26 9.85 -0.80
N GLY A 467 -10.08 10.25 -0.30
CA GLY A 467 -9.66 10.00 1.07
C GLY A 467 -10.64 10.57 2.09
N ILE A 468 -11.03 11.85 1.91
CA ILE A 468 -11.99 12.52 2.81
C ILE A 468 -13.38 11.88 2.72
N ILE A 469 -13.88 11.59 1.51
CA ILE A 469 -15.22 11.02 1.29
C ILE A 469 -15.29 9.59 1.85
N LEU A 470 -14.30 8.75 1.53
CA LEU A 470 -14.26 7.35 1.96
C LEU A 470 -14.14 7.27 3.49
N LYS A 471 -13.27 8.08 4.12
CA LYS A 471 -13.17 8.16 5.59
C LYS A 471 -14.52 8.41 6.26
N LYS A 472 -15.39 9.19 5.64
CA LYS A 472 -16.71 9.53 6.17
C LYS A 472 -17.79 8.47 5.90
N THR A 473 -17.44 7.37 5.25
CA THR A 473 -18.34 6.23 5.04
C THR A 473 -18.22 5.23 6.19
N LYS A 474 -19.29 4.50 6.52
CA LYS A 474 -19.24 3.46 7.55
C LYS A 474 -18.19 2.38 7.30
N MET A 475 -17.83 2.15 6.03
CA MET A 475 -16.86 1.09 5.62
C MET A 475 -15.41 1.45 5.94
N PHE A 476 -15.08 2.76 5.96
CA PHE A 476 -13.71 3.25 6.11
C PHE A 476 -13.59 4.29 7.24
N ALA A 477 -14.63 4.48 8.03
CA ALA A 477 -14.60 5.42 9.16
C ALA A 477 -13.64 4.91 10.26
N GLY A 478 -13.01 5.79 10.99
CA GLY A 478 -11.99 5.52 12.01
C GLY A 478 -10.78 6.44 11.85
N ASP A 479 -9.99 6.58 12.91
CA ASP A 479 -8.78 7.38 12.84
C ASP A 479 -7.66 6.64 12.12
N PRO A 480 -6.82 7.34 11.32
CA PRO A 480 -5.67 6.72 10.70
C PRO A 480 -4.73 6.19 11.78
N ALA A 481 -4.18 4.99 11.57
CA ALA A 481 -3.25 4.39 12.49
C ALA A 481 -2.11 5.38 12.82
N PRO A 482 -1.71 5.54 14.09
CA PRO A 482 -0.63 6.42 14.45
C PRO A 482 0.64 5.99 13.73
N PHE A 483 1.35 6.97 13.15
CA PHE A 483 2.60 6.71 12.47
C PHE A 483 3.71 6.49 13.51
N VAL A 484 3.80 5.27 14.00
CA VAL A 484 4.86 4.83 14.90
C VAL A 484 5.89 4.07 14.09
N MET A 485 6.82 4.76 13.46
CA MET A 485 7.91 4.14 12.72
C MET A 485 9.25 4.68 13.21
N GLU A 486 10.13 3.78 13.60
CA GLU A 486 11.53 4.13 13.82
C GLU A 486 12.15 4.54 12.50
N LEU A 487 12.83 5.68 12.48
CA LEU A 487 13.65 6.05 11.34
C LEU A 487 14.93 5.19 11.39
N PRO A 488 15.09 4.18 10.52
CA PRO A 488 16.28 3.33 10.53
C PRO A 488 17.52 4.21 10.27
N ALA A 489 18.66 3.89 10.90
CA ALA A 489 19.89 4.61 10.62
C ALA A 489 20.23 4.52 9.13
N TYR A 490 20.77 5.60 8.55
CA TYR A 490 21.25 5.55 7.16
C TYR A 490 22.40 4.55 7.05
N HIS A 491 22.32 3.71 6.05
CA HIS A 491 23.39 2.78 5.72
C HIS A 491 23.53 2.64 4.21
N TRP A 492 24.74 2.37 3.75
CA TRP A 492 24.95 2.05 2.35
C TRP A 492 24.37 0.68 2.07
N PRO A 493 23.41 0.57 1.14
CA PRO A 493 22.84 -0.72 0.79
C PRO A 493 23.88 -1.58 0.08
N THR A 494 23.84 -2.88 0.33
CA THR A 494 24.68 -3.82 -0.41
C THR A 494 24.16 -3.92 -1.86
N VAL A 495 25.06 -3.81 -2.81
CA VAL A 495 24.73 -3.86 -4.26
C VAL A 495 23.91 -5.11 -4.59
N GLY A 496 24.27 -6.27 -4.01
CA GLY A 496 23.53 -7.51 -4.22
C GLY A 496 22.06 -7.45 -3.78
N ASN A 497 21.75 -6.79 -2.67
CA ASN A 497 20.36 -6.65 -2.20
C ASN A 497 19.54 -5.72 -3.11
N VAL A 498 20.15 -4.63 -3.57
CA VAL A 498 19.50 -3.68 -4.47
C VAL A 498 19.20 -4.36 -5.82
N LEU A 499 20.17 -5.04 -6.42
CA LEU A 499 20.00 -5.76 -7.68
C LEU A 499 18.98 -6.90 -7.56
N ARG A 500 19.00 -7.64 -6.45
CA ARG A 500 18.00 -8.69 -6.20
C ARG A 500 16.59 -8.11 -6.09
N SER A 501 16.41 -7.04 -5.33
CA SER A 501 15.11 -6.36 -5.18
C SER A 501 14.61 -5.80 -6.52
N MET A 502 15.50 -5.19 -7.31
CA MET A 502 15.21 -4.73 -8.66
C MET A 502 14.73 -5.89 -9.55
N TRP A 503 15.48 -6.99 -9.56
CA TRP A 503 15.17 -8.16 -10.41
C TRP A 503 13.88 -8.87 -10.00
N GLU A 504 13.63 -9.06 -8.71
CA GLU A 504 12.39 -9.67 -8.22
C GLU A 504 11.15 -8.86 -8.63
N ARG A 505 11.23 -7.53 -8.55
CA ARG A 505 10.16 -6.62 -9.01
C ARG A 505 10.00 -6.67 -10.53
N GLY A 506 11.10 -6.58 -11.26
CA GLY A 506 11.14 -6.66 -12.72
C GLY A 506 10.61 -8.00 -13.25
N TRP A 507 11.08 -9.12 -12.69
CA TRP A 507 10.60 -10.45 -13.08
C TRP A 507 9.12 -10.66 -12.79
N SER A 508 8.64 -10.16 -11.64
CA SER A 508 7.21 -10.19 -11.31
C SER A 508 6.37 -9.39 -12.32
N PHE A 509 6.90 -8.27 -12.84
CA PHE A 509 6.27 -7.50 -13.90
C PHE A 509 6.27 -8.27 -15.21
N ILE A 510 7.42 -8.74 -15.70
CA ILE A 510 7.57 -9.51 -16.96
C ILE A 510 6.63 -10.70 -16.97
N LYS A 511 6.62 -11.51 -15.91
CA LYS A 511 5.78 -12.71 -15.85
C LYS A 511 4.29 -12.42 -15.94
N LYS A 512 3.82 -11.34 -15.32
CA LYS A 512 2.40 -10.97 -15.31
C LYS A 512 2.00 -10.22 -16.57
N ALA A 513 2.82 -9.26 -16.98
CA ALA A 513 2.57 -8.49 -18.17
C ALA A 513 2.62 -9.40 -19.41
N GLY A 514 3.64 -10.25 -19.53
CA GLY A 514 3.80 -11.17 -20.64
C GLY A 514 2.64 -12.16 -20.84
N THR A 515 1.91 -12.53 -19.76
CA THR A 515 0.76 -13.46 -19.90
C THR A 515 -0.54 -12.71 -20.19
N ILE A 516 -0.89 -11.73 -19.37
CA ILE A 516 -2.19 -11.05 -19.46
C ILE A 516 -2.24 -10.12 -20.68
N ILE A 517 -1.18 -9.36 -20.92
CA ILE A 517 -1.15 -8.40 -22.02
C ILE A 517 -1.09 -9.14 -23.36
N THR A 518 -0.25 -10.18 -23.49
CA THR A 518 -0.20 -10.98 -24.71
C THR A 518 -1.56 -11.60 -25.05
N LEU A 519 -2.25 -12.18 -24.06
CA LEU A 519 -3.60 -12.70 -24.30
C LEU A 519 -4.56 -11.59 -24.74
N SER A 520 -4.46 -10.42 -24.13
CA SER A 520 -5.32 -9.28 -24.45
C SER A 520 -5.03 -8.70 -25.85
N THR A 521 -3.76 -8.64 -26.25
CA THR A 521 -3.39 -8.17 -27.61
C THR A 521 -3.85 -9.14 -28.69
N ILE A 522 -3.77 -10.45 -28.44
CA ILE A 522 -4.34 -11.46 -29.35
C ILE A 522 -5.85 -11.26 -29.52
N ILE A 523 -6.56 -11.07 -28.39
CA ILE A 523 -8.01 -10.84 -28.43
C ILE A 523 -8.32 -9.55 -29.16
N LEU A 524 -7.59 -8.46 -28.89
CA LEU A 524 -7.78 -7.18 -29.53
C LEU A 524 -7.51 -7.27 -31.03
N TRP A 525 -6.40 -7.90 -31.42
CA TRP A 525 -6.07 -8.14 -32.84
C TRP A 525 -7.20 -8.88 -33.55
N PHE A 526 -7.72 -9.96 -32.93
CA PHE A 526 -8.86 -10.69 -33.48
C PHE A 526 -10.10 -9.81 -33.64
N LEU A 527 -10.45 -9.03 -32.60
CA LEU A 527 -11.62 -8.15 -32.64
C LEU A 527 -11.50 -7.01 -33.65
N MET A 528 -10.29 -6.59 -33.99
CA MET A 528 -10.03 -5.54 -34.99
C MET A 528 -10.00 -6.07 -36.44
N ASN A 529 -9.45 -7.26 -36.63
CA ASN A 529 -9.23 -7.81 -37.96
C ASN A 529 -10.38 -8.71 -38.46
N PHE A 530 -11.30 -9.10 -37.58
CA PHE A 530 -12.46 -9.91 -37.97
C PHE A 530 -13.77 -9.12 -37.86
N GLY A 531 -14.67 -9.36 -38.78
CA GLY A 531 -15.95 -8.67 -38.81
C GLY A 531 -16.98 -9.31 -39.77
N TRP A 532 -18.05 -8.61 -40.03
CA TRP A 532 -19.11 -9.03 -40.96
C TRP A 532 -19.04 -8.18 -42.19
N THR A 533 -18.64 -8.77 -43.31
CA THR A 533 -18.86 -8.19 -44.64
C THR A 533 -20.27 -8.57 -45.16
N ASP A 534 -20.77 -7.92 -46.21
CA ASP A 534 -22.17 -8.04 -46.71
C ASP A 534 -22.73 -9.44 -46.83
N ALA A 535 -21.92 -10.48 -46.87
CA ALA A 535 -22.35 -11.86 -47.08
C ALA A 535 -21.86 -12.88 -46.05
N SER A 536 -20.75 -12.62 -45.27
CA SER A 536 -20.16 -13.62 -44.38
C SER A 536 -19.29 -13.03 -43.29
N PHE A 537 -19.12 -13.78 -42.19
CA PHE A 537 -18.14 -13.48 -41.18
C PHE A 537 -16.75 -13.93 -41.67
N GLY A 538 -15.76 -13.04 -41.62
CA GLY A 538 -14.39 -13.33 -42.04
C GLY A 538 -13.37 -12.29 -41.62
N MET A 539 -12.16 -12.48 -42.09
CA MET A 539 -11.07 -11.50 -41.92
C MET A 539 -11.33 -10.32 -42.87
N LEU A 540 -11.22 -9.12 -42.31
CA LEU A 540 -11.31 -7.86 -43.06
C LEU A 540 -9.97 -7.57 -43.72
N SER A 541 -9.94 -7.21 -45.01
CA SER A 541 -8.75 -6.72 -45.69
C SER A 541 -8.71 -5.21 -45.65
N PHE A 542 -7.65 -4.64 -45.13
CA PHE A 542 -7.44 -3.20 -45.09
C PHE A 542 -6.39 -2.74 -46.12
N ASP A 543 -5.76 -3.69 -46.81
CA ASP A 543 -4.69 -3.43 -47.78
C ASP A 543 -5.17 -2.58 -48.96
N GLY A 544 -4.47 -1.47 -49.19
CA GLY A 544 -4.76 -0.56 -50.30
C GLY A 544 -6.01 0.32 -50.11
N LEU A 545 -6.65 0.32 -48.92
CA LEU A 545 -7.75 1.20 -48.60
C LEU A 545 -7.25 2.46 -47.91
N GLU A 546 -7.72 3.63 -48.37
CA GLU A 546 -7.39 4.93 -47.75
C GLU A 546 -8.64 5.76 -47.49
N GLY A 547 -8.58 6.66 -46.52
CA GLY A 547 -9.64 7.62 -46.20
C GLY A 547 -10.99 6.98 -45.88
N ALA A 548 -12.08 7.42 -46.52
CA ALA A 548 -13.44 6.99 -46.23
C ALA A 548 -13.70 5.49 -46.45
N ALA A 549 -12.98 4.85 -47.42
CA ALA A 549 -13.10 3.43 -47.68
C ALA A 549 -12.51 2.58 -46.52
N LEU A 550 -11.40 3.01 -45.97
CA LEU A 550 -10.78 2.37 -44.80
C LEU A 550 -11.66 2.53 -43.57
N GLU A 551 -12.22 3.73 -43.34
CA GLU A 551 -13.15 3.97 -42.23
C GLU A 551 -14.41 3.10 -42.32
N ALA A 552 -14.96 2.92 -43.50
CA ALA A 552 -16.11 2.04 -43.74
C ALA A 552 -15.76 0.56 -43.44
N ALA A 553 -14.60 0.08 -43.90
CA ALA A 553 -14.14 -1.25 -43.62
C ALA A 553 -13.89 -1.48 -42.13
N GLN A 554 -13.28 -0.53 -41.44
CA GLN A 554 -13.06 -0.58 -39.99
C GLN A 554 -14.36 -0.58 -39.19
N ALA A 555 -15.42 0.10 -39.64
CA ALA A 555 -16.73 0.10 -38.97
C ALA A 555 -17.40 -1.28 -38.97
N GLU A 556 -17.01 -2.19 -39.87
CA GLU A 556 -17.52 -3.56 -39.93
C GLU A 556 -16.83 -4.54 -38.95
N CYS A 557 -15.69 -4.16 -38.30
CA CYS A 557 -15.00 -5.03 -37.36
C CYS A 557 -15.83 -5.26 -36.08
N ILE A 558 -15.59 -6.38 -35.43
CA ILE A 558 -16.26 -6.75 -34.16
C ILE A 558 -16.09 -5.65 -33.12
N LEU A 559 -14.90 -5.09 -33.01
CA LEU A 559 -14.57 -4.07 -32.01
C LEU A 559 -15.37 -2.78 -32.24
N ALA A 560 -15.59 -2.36 -33.52
CA ALA A 560 -16.41 -1.20 -33.84
C ALA A 560 -17.89 -1.43 -33.49
N LYS A 561 -18.41 -2.64 -33.74
CA LYS A 561 -19.78 -2.99 -33.33
C LYS A 561 -19.97 -3.01 -31.83
N ILE A 562 -18.99 -3.52 -31.10
CA ILE A 562 -18.98 -3.41 -29.62
C ILE A 562 -18.90 -1.94 -29.18
N GLY A 563 -18.00 -1.15 -29.76
CA GLY A 563 -17.87 0.27 -29.47
C GLY A 563 -19.15 1.06 -29.75
N SER A 564 -19.83 0.77 -30.86
CA SER A 564 -21.12 1.39 -31.20
C SER A 564 -22.23 0.98 -30.23
N ALA A 565 -22.28 -0.29 -29.83
CA ALA A 565 -23.26 -0.81 -28.86
C ALA A 565 -23.16 -0.16 -27.50
N ILE A 566 -21.95 0.21 -27.04
CA ILE A 566 -21.71 0.84 -25.73
C ILE A 566 -21.52 2.36 -25.82
N GLY A 567 -21.33 2.90 -27.03
CA GLY A 567 -21.03 4.32 -27.27
C GLY A 567 -22.09 5.27 -26.67
N TRP A 568 -23.34 4.84 -26.62
CA TRP A 568 -24.44 5.64 -26.05
C TRP A 568 -24.22 5.97 -24.57
N ILE A 569 -23.49 5.12 -23.80
CA ILE A 569 -23.15 5.38 -22.40
C ILE A 569 -22.29 6.64 -22.27
N PHE A 570 -21.46 6.92 -23.25
CA PHE A 570 -20.54 8.05 -23.27
C PHE A 570 -21.09 9.30 -23.96
N THR A 571 -22.32 9.24 -24.49
CA THR A 571 -23.00 10.43 -25.07
C THR A 571 -23.06 11.61 -24.10
N PRO A 572 -23.36 11.44 -22.79
CA PRO A 572 -23.34 12.54 -21.83
C PRO A 572 -21.98 13.20 -21.62
N LEU A 573 -20.89 12.50 -21.99
CA LEU A 573 -19.51 12.99 -21.91
C LEU A 573 -19.07 13.75 -23.18
N GLY A 574 -19.94 13.85 -24.20
CA GLY A 574 -19.67 14.56 -25.45
C GLY A 574 -18.86 13.79 -26.49
N TRP A 575 -18.65 12.48 -26.30
CA TRP A 575 -17.84 11.68 -27.23
C TRP A 575 -18.54 11.31 -28.53
N THR A 576 -19.87 11.44 -28.62
CA THR A 576 -20.67 10.98 -29.75
C THR A 576 -21.14 12.10 -30.68
N GLN A 577 -20.69 13.36 -30.49
CA GLN A 577 -21.22 14.52 -31.20
C GLN A 577 -21.07 14.47 -32.73
N SER A 578 -20.05 13.79 -33.25
CA SER A 578 -19.75 13.73 -34.69
C SER A 578 -20.14 12.40 -35.36
N GLY A 579 -20.91 11.54 -34.70
CA GLY A 579 -21.23 10.19 -35.20
C GLY A 579 -20.07 9.16 -35.00
N ASN A 580 -18.87 9.61 -34.74
CA ASN A 580 -17.66 8.78 -34.56
C ASN A 580 -17.37 8.42 -33.06
N GLY A 581 -18.35 8.56 -32.18
CA GLY A 581 -18.20 8.32 -30.74
C GLY A 581 -17.79 6.89 -30.38
N TRP A 582 -18.05 5.93 -31.27
CA TRP A 582 -17.57 4.57 -31.09
C TRP A 582 -16.04 4.48 -31.11
N LYS A 583 -15.32 5.29 -31.87
CA LYS A 583 -13.85 5.35 -31.90
C LYS A 583 -13.29 5.73 -30.52
N MET A 584 -13.93 6.71 -29.87
CA MET A 584 -13.55 7.15 -28.50
C MET A 584 -13.79 6.05 -27.46
N ALA A 585 -14.94 5.37 -27.55
CA ALA A 585 -15.25 4.26 -26.65
C ALA A 585 -14.28 3.09 -26.83
N VAL A 586 -13.95 2.73 -28.07
CA VAL A 586 -12.98 1.68 -28.40
C VAL A 586 -11.60 2.03 -27.88
N ALA A 587 -11.10 3.24 -28.13
CA ALA A 587 -9.80 3.69 -27.63
C ALA A 587 -9.74 3.72 -26.09
N ALA A 588 -10.83 4.09 -25.41
CA ALA A 588 -10.90 4.02 -23.94
C ALA A 588 -10.86 2.58 -23.41
N ILE A 589 -11.48 1.63 -24.14
CA ILE A 589 -11.45 0.20 -23.77
C ILE A 589 -10.06 -0.39 -24.01
N SER A 590 -9.43 -0.10 -25.15
CA SER A 590 -8.05 -0.55 -25.42
C SER A 590 -7.09 -0.04 -24.35
N GLY A 591 -7.31 1.16 -23.82
CA GLY A 591 -6.59 1.73 -22.69
C GLY A 591 -6.77 0.98 -21.35
N LEU A 592 -7.71 0.04 -21.23
CA LEU A 592 -7.77 -0.88 -20.09
C LEU A 592 -6.73 -2.01 -20.20
N ILE A 593 -6.35 -2.36 -21.42
CA ILE A 593 -5.30 -3.36 -21.67
C ILE A 593 -3.96 -2.73 -21.28
N ALA A 594 -3.61 -1.64 -21.96
CA ALA A 594 -2.45 -0.82 -21.67
C ALA A 594 -2.77 0.64 -22.04
N LYS A 595 -2.42 1.59 -21.20
CA LYS A 595 -2.85 3.00 -21.37
C LYS A 595 -2.22 3.66 -22.59
N GLU A 596 -1.02 3.29 -22.95
CA GLU A 596 -0.32 3.70 -24.17
C GLU A 596 -1.07 3.28 -25.45
N ASN A 597 -1.79 2.18 -25.42
CA ASN A 597 -2.56 1.69 -26.57
C ASN A 597 -3.70 2.63 -26.99
N VAL A 598 -4.08 3.61 -26.17
CA VAL A 598 -5.10 4.59 -26.56
C VAL A 598 -4.67 5.38 -27.80
N VAL A 599 -3.41 5.86 -27.80
CA VAL A 599 -2.86 6.64 -28.93
C VAL A 599 -2.73 5.77 -30.16
N ALA A 600 -2.14 4.59 -30.03
CA ALA A 600 -2.01 3.64 -31.14
C ALA A 600 -3.37 3.22 -31.71
N THR A 601 -4.38 3.01 -30.86
CA THR A 601 -5.74 2.67 -31.30
C THR A 601 -6.37 3.83 -32.08
N PHE A 602 -6.20 5.08 -31.65
CA PHE A 602 -6.65 6.22 -32.41
C PHE A 602 -5.96 6.30 -33.77
N GLY A 603 -4.63 6.12 -33.81
CA GLY A 603 -3.89 6.09 -35.07
C GLY A 603 -4.48 5.09 -36.06
N MET A 604 -4.65 3.85 -35.63
CA MET A 604 -5.27 2.80 -36.44
C MET A 604 -6.69 3.16 -36.90
N LEU A 605 -7.54 3.70 -36.00
CA LEU A 605 -8.91 4.08 -36.28
C LEU A 605 -9.02 5.30 -37.21
N PHE A 606 -7.97 6.11 -37.33
CA PHE A 606 -7.87 7.21 -38.28
C PHE A 606 -7.06 6.85 -39.54
N GLY A 607 -6.63 5.58 -39.66
CA GLY A 607 -6.02 5.07 -40.91
C GLY A 607 -4.50 5.23 -41.01
N PHE A 608 -3.82 5.37 -39.87
CA PHE A 608 -2.35 5.47 -39.79
C PHE A 608 -1.76 4.13 -39.37
N ALA A 609 -0.84 3.58 -40.14
CA ALA A 609 -0.19 2.29 -39.86
C ALA A 609 0.85 2.43 -38.74
N GLU A 610 1.58 3.53 -38.75
CA GLU A 610 2.57 3.87 -37.72
C GLU A 610 2.22 5.25 -37.14
N VAL A 611 2.38 5.41 -35.83
CA VAL A 611 1.99 6.61 -35.11
C VAL A 611 3.04 6.92 -34.06
N ALA A 612 3.48 8.17 -33.98
CA ALA A 612 4.34 8.65 -32.90
C ALA A 612 3.65 8.52 -31.52
N GLU A 613 4.43 8.49 -30.44
CA GLU A 613 3.90 8.34 -29.08
C GLU A 613 2.86 9.44 -28.71
N ASP A 614 2.99 10.62 -29.28
CA ASP A 614 2.09 11.76 -29.08
C ASP A 614 0.98 11.91 -30.13
N GLY A 615 0.97 11.03 -31.17
CA GLY A 615 -0.06 10.96 -32.20
C GLY A 615 -0.13 12.17 -33.12
N THR A 616 1.00 12.85 -33.39
CA THR A 616 1.09 14.07 -34.20
C THR A 616 0.46 13.91 -35.57
N GLU A 617 0.48 12.72 -36.17
CA GLU A 617 -0.01 12.40 -37.50
C GLU A 617 -1.53 12.59 -37.62
N PHE A 618 -2.31 12.38 -36.58
CA PHE A 618 -3.76 12.44 -36.59
C PHE A 618 -4.39 13.54 -35.72
N TRP A 619 -3.62 14.51 -35.23
CA TRP A 619 -4.16 15.61 -34.43
C TRP A 619 -5.30 16.35 -35.13
N GLY A 620 -5.15 16.63 -36.41
CA GLY A 620 -6.19 17.29 -37.21
C GLY A 620 -7.51 16.48 -37.30
N ASN A 621 -7.38 15.16 -37.47
CA ASN A 621 -8.51 14.24 -37.53
C ASN A 621 -9.24 14.18 -36.19
N LEU A 622 -8.49 14.11 -35.09
CA LEU A 622 -9.04 14.09 -33.74
C LEU A 622 -9.72 15.42 -33.39
N ALA A 623 -9.12 16.54 -33.74
CA ALA A 623 -9.69 17.88 -33.52
C ALA A 623 -10.99 18.11 -34.34
N ALA A 624 -11.15 17.46 -35.50
CA ALA A 624 -12.39 17.53 -36.30
C ALA A 624 -13.55 16.73 -35.64
N VAL A 625 -13.26 15.72 -34.86
CA VAL A 625 -14.26 14.79 -34.29
C VAL A 625 -14.68 15.17 -32.88
N MET A 626 -13.87 15.90 -32.14
CA MET A 626 -14.08 16.17 -30.73
C MET A 626 -13.86 17.65 -30.39
N THR A 627 -14.65 18.19 -29.45
CA THR A 627 -14.43 19.55 -28.95
C THR A 627 -13.32 19.58 -27.91
N PRO A 628 -12.60 20.71 -27.69
CA PRO A 628 -11.54 20.79 -26.64
C PRO A 628 -12.04 20.45 -25.24
N VAL A 629 -13.29 20.80 -24.93
CA VAL A 629 -13.91 20.47 -23.61
C VAL A 629 -14.14 18.97 -23.47
N ALA A 630 -14.65 18.32 -24.54
CA ALA A 630 -14.84 16.86 -24.56
C ALA A 630 -13.48 16.13 -24.47
N ALA A 631 -12.47 16.64 -25.18
CA ALA A 631 -11.11 16.10 -25.18
C ALA A 631 -10.48 16.16 -23.78
N TYR A 632 -10.63 17.28 -23.08
CA TYR A 632 -10.16 17.38 -21.70
C TYR A 632 -10.94 16.44 -20.76
N GLY A 633 -12.26 16.32 -20.95
CA GLY A 633 -13.09 15.32 -20.26
C GLY A 633 -12.63 13.89 -20.53
N TYR A 634 -12.26 13.57 -21.78
CA TYR A 634 -11.70 12.27 -22.17
C TYR A 634 -10.36 11.99 -21.48
N LEU A 635 -9.48 12.99 -21.43
CA LEU A 635 -8.21 12.89 -20.69
C LEU A 635 -8.47 12.55 -19.22
N VAL A 636 -9.32 13.31 -18.54
CA VAL A 636 -9.61 13.10 -17.12
C VAL A 636 -10.28 11.74 -16.87
N PHE A 637 -11.15 11.29 -17.76
CA PHE A 637 -11.72 9.95 -17.69
C PHE A 637 -10.62 8.88 -17.71
N ASN A 638 -9.70 8.94 -18.67
CA ASN A 638 -8.60 7.98 -18.79
C ASN A 638 -7.60 8.04 -17.64
N LEU A 639 -7.46 9.21 -16.99
CA LEU A 639 -6.64 9.37 -15.79
C LEU A 639 -7.23 8.66 -14.59
N LEU A 640 -8.54 8.79 -14.36
CA LEU A 640 -9.22 8.36 -13.14
C LEU A 640 -9.90 6.99 -13.26
N CYS A 641 -10.22 6.50 -14.47
CA CYS A 641 -10.86 5.20 -14.66
C CYS A 641 -9.94 4.04 -14.20
N ALA A 642 -10.49 2.83 -14.25
CA ALA A 642 -9.73 1.62 -13.95
C ALA A 642 -8.37 1.62 -14.67
N PRO A 643 -7.30 1.24 -13.99
CA PRO A 643 -5.96 1.20 -14.58
C PRO A 643 -5.82 0.03 -15.56
N CYS A 644 -4.66 -0.14 -16.19
CA CYS A 644 -4.36 -1.25 -17.06
C CYS A 644 -4.55 -2.62 -16.39
N PHE A 645 -4.79 -3.66 -17.16
CA PHE A 645 -5.02 -5.02 -16.64
C PHE A 645 -3.92 -5.52 -15.72
N ALA A 646 -2.66 -5.16 -15.98
CA ALA A 646 -1.55 -5.48 -15.10
C ALA A 646 -1.73 -4.89 -13.70
N ALA A 647 -2.15 -3.62 -13.61
CA ALA A 647 -2.41 -2.96 -12.33
C ALA A 647 -3.71 -3.47 -11.69
N MET A 648 -4.76 -3.79 -12.47
CA MET A 648 -5.94 -4.47 -11.94
C MET A 648 -5.60 -5.84 -11.33
N GLY A 649 -4.70 -6.60 -11.97
CA GLY A 649 -4.16 -7.85 -11.41
C GLY A 649 -3.43 -7.65 -10.09
N ALA A 650 -2.69 -6.55 -9.94
CA ALA A 650 -2.07 -6.17 -8.67
C ALA A 650 -3.12 -5.79 -7.62
N ILE A 651 -4.13 -4.98 -7.97
CA ILE A 651 -5.26 -4.63 -7.10
C ILE A 651 -5.97 -5.88 -6.60
N LYS A 652 -6.30 -6.84 -7.50
CA LYS A 652 -6.96 -8.10 -7.14
C LYS A 652 -6.15 -8.89 -6.12
N ARG A 653 -4.84 -8.95 -6.30
CA ARG A 653 -3.95 -9.67 -5.39
C ARG A 653 -3.82 -8.99 -4.03
N GLU A 654 -3.61 -7.67 -4.00
CA GLU A 654 -3.40 -6.93 -2.75
C GLU A 654 -4.70 -6.74 -1.96
N MET A 655 -5.85 -6.67 -2.62
CA MET A 655 -7.17 -6.68 -1.96
C MET A 655 -7.51 -8.04 -1.36
N ASN A 656 -6.97 -9.14 -1.89
CA ASN A 656 -7.22 -10.53 -1.47
C ASN A 656 -8.70 -10.86 -1.23
N ASN A 657 -9.61 -10.16 -1.89
CA ASN A 657 -11.04 -10.31 -1.78
C ASN A 657 -11.73 -9.83 -3.06
N THR A 658 -12.49 -10.71 -3.71
CA THR A 658 -13.15 -10.42 -4.98
C THR A 658 -14.20 -9.30 -4.87
N LYS A 659 -14.91 -9.18 -3.73
CA LYS A 659 -15.89 -8.09 -3.54
C LYS A 659 -15.20 -6.73 -3.45
N TRP A 660 -14.09 -6.64 -2.74
CA TRP A 660 -13.30 -5.42 -2.63
C TRP A 660 -12.61 -5.04 -3.94
N PHE A 661 -12.18 -6.03 -4.72
CA PHE A 661 -11.64 -5.79 -6.07
C PHE A 661 -12.69 -5.12 -6.97
N TRP A 662 -13.88 -5.71 -7.10
CA TRP A 662 -14.93 -5.13 -7.94
C TRP A 662 -15.43 -3.77 -7.42
N PHE A 663 -15.46 -3.60 -6.10
CA PHE A 663 -15.78 -2.31 -5.50
C PHE A 663 -14.74 -1.25 -5.87
N ALA A 664 -13.44 -1.57 -5.82
CA ALA A 664 -12.36 -0.67 -6.20
C ALA A 664 -12.47 -0.25 -7.67
N ILE A 665 -12.64 -1.21 -8.58
CA ILE A 665 -12.79 -0.94 -10.02
C ILE A 665 -14.05 -0.13 -10.30
N GLY A 666 -15.18 -0.50 -9.72
CA GLY A 666 -16.44 0.24 -9.86
C GLY A 666 -16.34 1.66 -9.31
N TYR A 667 -15.66 1.87 -8.19
CA TYR A 667 -15.42 3.20 -7.64
C TYR A 667 -14.58 4.07 -8.58
N GLN A 668 -13.48 3.53 -9.11
CA GLN A 668 -12.60 4.24 -10.04
C GLN A 668 -13.33 4.63 -11.32
N CYS A 669 -14.04 3.69 -11.96
CA CYS A 669 -14.82 3.97 -13.17
C CYS A 669 -15.96 4.95 -12.91
N GLY A 670 -16.68 4.81 -11.79
CA GLY A 670 -17.77 5.70 -11.42
C GLY A 670 -17.29 7.12 -11.14
N LEU A 671 -16.19 7.29 -10.41
CA LEU A 671 -15.58 8.60 -10.16
C LEU A 671 -15.12 9.25 -11.46
N ALA A 672 -14.42 8.49 -12.32
CA ALA A 672 -13.96 8.96 -13.62
C ALA A 672 -15.12 9.47 -14.49
N TYR A 673 -16.21 8.71 -14.53
CA TYR A 673 -17.40 9.06 -15.29
C TYR A 673 -18.05 10.34 -14.76
N VAL A 674 -18.25 10.43 -13.44
CA VAL A 674 -18.87 11.60 -12.80
C VAL A 674 -18.03 12.86 -13.01
N VAL A 675 -16.72 12.79 -12.80
CA VAL A 675 -15.82 13.96 -12.95
C VAL A 675 -15.76 14.40 -14.41
N SER A 676 -15.61 13.45 -15.34
CA SER A 676 -15.58 13.76 -16.79
C SER A 676 -16.90 14.37 -17.27
N LEU A 677 -18.05 13.85 -16.81
CA LEU A 677 -19.36 14.41 -17.11
C LEU A 677 -19.50 15.85 -16.61
N CYS A 678 -19.08 16.10 -15.36
CA CYS A 678 -19.12 17.46 -14.81
C CYS A 678 -18.24 18.42 -15.61
N ILE A 679 -17.02 18.00 -15.98
CA ILE A 679 -16.10 18.81 -16.80
C ILE A 679 -16.74 19.13 -18.16
N TYR A 680 -17.26 18.13 -18.85
CA TYR A 680 -17.85 18.32 -20.16
C TYR A 680 -19.10 19.21 -20.10
N GLN A 681 -20.08 18.90 -19.26
CA GLN A 681 -21.35 19.60 -19.21
C GLN A 681 -21.22 21.05 -18.71
N ILE A 682 -20.40 21.28 -17.68
CA ILE A 682 -20.15 22.63 -17.17
C ILE A 682 -19.24 23.40 -18.10
N GLY A 683 -18.22 22.76 -18.68
CA GLY A 683 -17.33 23.38 -19.64
C GLY A 683 -18.08 23.81 -20.92
N THR A 684 -19.00 22.99 -21.44
CA THR A 684 -19.84 23.32 -22.57
C THR A 684 -20.80 24.48 -22.25
N LEU A 685 -21.38 24.51 -21.05
CA LEU A 685 -22.18 25.65 -20.60
C LEU A 685 -21.38 26.98 -20.62
N ILE A 686 -20.14 26.95 -20.17
CA ILE A 686 -19.27 28.14 -20.12
C ILE A 686 -18.83 28.57 -21.53
N THR A 687 -18.51 27.61 -22.40
CA THR A 687 -17.95 27.93 -23.73
C THR A 687 -19.01 28.23 -24.78
N THR A 688 -20.13 27.53 -24.76
CA THR A 688 -21.19 27.65 -25.81
C THR A 688 -22.51 28.22 -25.28
N GLY A 689 -22.67 28.36 -23.95
CA GLY A 689 -23.91 28.81 -23.32
C GLY A 689 -25.06 27.79 -23.42
N THR A 690 -24.84 26.59 -23.94
CA THR A 690 -25.88 25.57 -24.08
C THR A 690 -26.24 24.95 -22.72
N PHE A 691 -27.53 25.03 -22.37
CA PHE A 691 -28.06 24.46 -21.12
C PHE A 691 -28.96 23.27 -21.44
N GLY A 692 -28.69 22.12 -20.87
CA GLY A 692 -29.46 20.91 -21.12
C GLY A 692 -29.68 20.07 -19.85
N ILE A 693 -30.38 18.94 -19.99
CA ILE A 693 -30.60 17.99 -18.88
C ILE A 693 -29.28 17.51 -18.27
N GLY A 694 -28.26 17.27 -19.10
CA GLY A 694 -26.91 16.87 -18.64
C GLY A 694 -26.26 17.91 -17.74
N THR A 695 -26.46 19.20 -18.03
CA THR A 695 -25.95 20.30 -17.20
C THR A 695 -26.59 20.31 -15.81
N VAL A 696 -27.91 20.06 -15.72
CA VAL A 696 -28.62 19.94 -14.45
C VAL A 696 -28.07 18.76 -13.63
N VAL A 697 -27.90 17.61 -14.30
CA VAL A 697 -27.32 16.41 -13.65
C VAL A 697 -25.92 16.70 -13.14
N ALA A 698 -25.07 17.39 -13.92
CA ALA A 698 -23.72 17.76 -13.52
C ALA A 698 -23.74 18.64 -12.25
N PHE A 699 -24.60 19.66 -12.18
CA PHE A 699 -24.73 20.49 -10.97
C PHE A 699 -25.21 19.69 -9.75
N VAL A 700 -26.18 18.79 -9.92
CA VAL A 700 -26.63 17.90 -8.84
C VAL A 700 -25.49 17.00 -8.35
N LEU A 701 -24.70 16.46 -9.26
CA LEU A 701 -23.54 15.63 -8.90
C LEU A 701 -22.44 16.43 -8.18
N VAL A 702 -22.15 17.66 -8.64
CA VAL A 702 -21.19 18.54 -7.96
C VAL A 702 -21.69 18.88 -6.53
N ILE A 703 -22.96 19.24 -6.38
CA ILE A 703 -23.55 19.50 -5.06
C ILE A 703 -23.49 18.24 -4.20
N GLY A 704 -23.79 17.07 -4.76
CA GLY A 704 -23.67 15.78 -4.09
C GLY A 704 -22.24 15.47 -3.62
N LEU A 705 -21.24 15.69 -4.49
CA LEU A 705 -19.83 15.52 -4.12
C LEU A 705 -19.40 16.51 -3.02
N LEU A 706 -19.80 17.77 -3.12
CA LEU A 706 -19.54 18.77 -2.08
C LEU A 706 -20.23 18.39 -0.76
N TYR A 707 -21.48 17.93 -0.81
CA TYR A 707 -22.15 17.42 0.38
C TYR A 707 -21.41 16.24 1.00
N LEU A 708 -20.95 15.26 0.21
CA LEU A 708 -20.16 14.14 0.71
C LEU A 708 -18.82 14.59 1.29
N LEU A 709 -18.22 15.63 0.70
CA LEU A 709 -16.96 16.19 1.16
C LEU A 709 -17.10 16.93 2.50
N PHE A 710 -18.17 17.67 2.70
CA PHE A 710 -18.36 18.52 3.88
C PHE A 710 -19.27 17.92 4.97
N ARG A 711 -19.95 16.78 4.71
CA ARG A 711 -20.77 16.13 5.73
C ARG A 711 -19.94 15.77 6.97
N PRO A 712 -20.54 15.82 8.19
CA PRO A 712 -19.83 15.45 9.41
C PRO A 712 -19.39 13.98 9.40
N TYR A 713 -18.31 13.69 10.11
CA TYR A 713 -17.78 12.35 10.33
C TYR A 713 -18.80 11.48 11.07
N LYS A 714 -18.92 10.21 10.67
CA LYS A 714 -19.70 9.19 11.39
C LYS A 714 -18.75 8.15 11.96
N GLU A 715 -18.87 7.85 13.24
CA GLU A 715 -18.15 6.77 13.90
C GLU A 715 -18.38 5.43 13.19
N SER A 716 -17.34 4.61 13.17
CA SER A 716 -17.30 3.37 12.42
C SER A 716 -17.74 2.17 13.25
N ASP A 717 -18.61 1.36 12.68
CA ASP A 717 -18.91 0.00 13.16
C ASP A 717 -17.93 -1.08 12.63
N THR A 718 -16.93 -0.73 11.82
CA THR A 718 -16.11 -1.70 11.07
C THR A 718 -14.92 -2.25 11.83
N LEU A 719 -14.60 -1.73 13.00
CA LEU A 719 -13.66 -2.37 13.93
C LEU A 719 -14.30 -3.58 14.68
N LYS A 720 -15.55 -3.90 14.45
CA LYS A 720 -16.14 -5.18 14.84
C LYS A 720 -15.55 -6.30 13.98
N VAL A 721 -14.31 -6.67 14.25
CA VAL A 721 -13.78 -8.00 13.87
C VAL A 721 -14.74 -9.00 14.50
N ASN A 722 -15.30 -9.88 13.69
CA ASN A 722 -16.29 -10.86 14.14
C ASN A 722 -15.59 -11.89 15.05
N VAL A 723 -15.41 -11.55 16.31
CA VAL A 723 -14.72 -12.34 17.35
C VAL A 723 -15.51 -13.65 17.63
N LYS A 724 -16.79 -13.72 17.23
CA LYS A 724 -17.60 -14.94 17.34
C LYS A 724 -17.07 -16.13 16.53
N GLY A 725 -16.25 -15.90 15.49
CA GLY A 725 -15.60 -16.97 14.73
C GLY A 725 -14.39 -17.60 15.43
N MET A 726 -13.77 -16.91 16.40
CA MET A 726 -12.61 -17.44 17.11
C MET A 726 -12.96 -18.32 18.33
N ALA A 727 -14.13 -18.14 18.91
CA ALA A 727 -14.59 -18.95 20.06
C ALA A 727 -15.22 -20.29 19.68
N GLY A 728 -15.46 -20.56 18.40
CA GLY A 728 -16.14 -21.76 17.90
C GLY A 728 -15.25 -22.86 17.31
N ALA A 729 -13.95 -22.65 17.23
CA ALA A 729 -12.97 -23.66 16.77
C ALA A 729 -12.26 -24.29 17.99
N ARG A 730 -12.98 -25.07 18.76
CA ARG A 730 -12.43 -26.03 19.73
C ARG A 730 -12.14 -27.35 19.04
#